data_1d327f2320f935a269f9ed85ba76f4de
#
_entry.id   1d327f2320f935a269f9ed85ba76f4de
#
_cell.length_a   1.000
_cell.length_b   1.000
_cell.length_c   1.000
_cell.angle_alpha   90.00
_cell.angle_beta   90.00
_cell.angle_gamma   90.00
#
_symmetry.space_group_name_H-M   'P 1'
#
loop_
_entity.id
_entity.type
_entity.pdbx_description
1 polymer ?
#
loop_
_entity_poly.entity_id
_entity_poly.type
_entity_poly.pdbx_seq_one_letter_code
_entity_poly.pdbx_strand_id
1 'polypeptide(L)'
;MIRFGKLCLAALLFIVSIVPGEVSAGRIENGVLMVDGKPFFPLGSWNFDVTRPEDIARLGMNVSYRSGPGSPEAVEAFRPFMRRCNELGIQMVPYLSYGGAGVTPWAPEAVRAISRLASEPNLLAWYVGDDITMKHLTGIEQTVTILRQESPTIPTAADYIAKQTPEAKTTFTQFVDIRCQYAYPVPNDSIRGYMRFFDEQREFVGDPLWTWVQNFMWGGTATTLGLGIEDGPGPIPDPEQVRLLAFAAINRGVRGLLFFPHHELHIQPELAAEVALTCREIRLVSSHLAAGGRTYDLPSSDPEINATAFRYQNSTVVSTMLVRPYYHRWIDEAIVRNIWIEVPWDGSALPKAMLVATPDVVECSVVRSTRPGWVRVSVPSLELAGFILLSTNSREIAQLRSGVREATRELSGLAVAGSIAQTRKVSGAAWSVGFGNLYEAGNLVMPAVRTNERGIEALARGDAVAEVRLWKEANRICRTVLDSMMVFAEARRDLVPAPQQRFLNSPYGLYAIKNLMRAPTANDPWNKVATWEVTGPFPLNYDENTPEAIPPGFQFAYPPENVATAAGPFATVDGQTGWKRTSADITGITDFLNSFSTTANVVCYARTFVIAPRDTVVEMSLGSNDGAKVWINGDEVFALHPPGGRTAAPHQNKVIVNLKAGKNAVLAKVENIGANWQLYLAFQDPNRVLRYSNE
;
A
#
# COMPACT_ATOMS: atom_id res chain seq x y z
N MET A 1 37.21 14.60 8.49
CA MET A 1 37.54 13.16 8.27
C MET A 1 37.68 12.48 9.64
N ILE A 2 36.52 12.13 10.24
CA ILE A 2 36.50 11.43 11.54
C ILE A 2 36.20 9.97 11.25
N ARG A 3 37.07 9.10 11.79
CA ARG A 3 37.01 7.64 11.63
C ARG A 3 35.71 7.05 12.21
N PHE A 4 34.71 6.81 11.38
CA PHE A 4 33.60 5.91 11.65
C PHE A 4 33.92 4.52 11.08
N GLY A 5 34.82 3.85 11.72
CA GLY A 5 35.13 2.48 11.39
C GLY A 5 35.09 1.62 12.65
N LYS A 6 34.22 0.61 12.63
CA LYS A 6 34.15 -0.50 13.59
C LYS A 6 33.41 -0.27 14.91
N LEU A 7 32.08 -0.03 14.83
CA LEU A 7 31.19 -0.26 15.98
C LEU A 7 29.81 -0.78 15.55
N CYS A 8 29.79 -1.65 14.57
CA CYS A 8 28.55 -2.35 14.14
C CYS A 8 28.75 -3.86 14.16
N LEU A 9 29.11 -4.45 15.30
CA LEU A 9 28.99 -5.90 15.50
C LEU A 9 29.09 -6.28 16.99
N ALA A 10 28.09 -5.89 17.75
CA ALA A 10 27.82 -6.51 19.05
C ALA A 10 26.35 -6.31 19.42
N ALA A 11 25.43 -6.73 18.56
CA ALA A 11 24.06 -7.02 18.96
C ALA A 11 24.08 -8.39 19.61
N LEU A 12 24.38 -8.42 20.91
CA LEU A 12 24.26 -9.61 21.73
C LEU A 12 22.83 -10.17 21.63
N LEU A 13 22.75 -11.43 21.25
CA LEU A 13 21.61 -12.30 21.36
C LEU A 13 21.12 -12.34 22.81
N PHE A 14 20.15 -11.51 23.16
CA PHE A 14 19.27 -11.79 24.28
C PHE A 14 18.18 -12.74 23.79
N ILE A 15 18.44 -14.04 23.90
CA ILE A 15 17.39 -15.06 23.79
C ILE A 15 16.52 -14.91 25.03
N VAL A 16 15.42 -14.19 24.89
CA VAL A 16 14.30 -14.29 25.84
C VAL A 16 13.71 -15.69 25.65
N SER A 17 13.90 -16.57 26.60
CA SER A 17 13.26 -17.88 26.63
C SER A 17 11.74 -17.67 26.84
N ILE A 18 11.02 -17.47 25.75
CA ILE A 18 9.56 -17.66 25.75
C ILE A 18 9.37 -19.17 25.71
N VAL A 19 8.78 -19.74 26.76
CA VAL A 19 8.29 -21.14 26.72
C VAL A 19 7.05 -21.12 25.84
N PRO A 20 7.08 -21.66 24.62
CA PRO A 20 5.91 -21.69 23.76
C PRO A 20 4.95 -22.77 24.27
N GLY A 21 3.68 -22.39 24.48
CA GLY A 21 2.60 -23.38 24.45
C GLY A 21 2.45 -23.90 23.00
N GLU A 22 2.22 -25.20 22.86
CA GLU A 22 1.86 -25.76 21.55
C GLU A 22 0.64 -25.02 21.00
N VAL A 23 0.75 -24.51 19.78
CA VAL A 23 -0.30 -23.72 19.12
C VAL A 23 -1.21 -24.70 18.34
N SER A 24 -2.53 -24.54 18.45
CA SER A 24 -3.48 -25.40 17.72
C SER A 24 -3.89 -24.83 16.37
N ALA A 25 -4.29 -25.72 15.44
CA ALA A 25 -4.77 -25.35 14.12
C ALA A 25 -5.93 -24.32 14.16
N GLY A 26 -5.98 -23.45 13.16
CA GLY A 26 -7.03 -22.45 13.01
C GLY A 26 -8.39 -23.04 12.69
N ARG A 27 -9.47 -22.45 13.23
CA ARG A 27 -10.87 -22.76 12.91
C ARG A 27 -11.74 -21.50 12.95
N ILE A 28 -12.86 -21.53 12.28
CA ILE A 28 -13.83 -20.43 12.32
C ILE A 28 -15.03 -20.86 13.15
N GLU A 29 -15.39 -20.04 14.15
CA GLU A 29 -16.59 -20.19 14.96
C GLU A 29 -17.39 -18.88 14.93
N ASN A 30 -18.61 -18.95 14.42
CA ASN A 30 -19.51 -17.78 14.29
C ASN A 30 -18.84 -16.55 13.60
N GLY A 31 -18.08 -16.78 12.54
CA GLY A 31 -17.38 -15.72 11.82
C GLY A 31 -16.13 -15.16 12.52
N VAL A 32 -15.67 -15.82 13.59
CA VAL A 32 -14.46 -15.46 14.32
C VAL A 32 -13.40 -16.53 14.11
N LEU A 33 -12.20 -16.12 13.74
CA LEU A 33 -11.06 -17.03 13.67
C LEU A 33 -10.57 -17.33 15.07
N MET A 34 -10.45 -18.63 15.39
CA MET A 34 -10.06 -19.15 16.68
C MET A 34 -8.74 -19.92 16.58
N VAL A 35 -7.87 -19.73 17.57
CA VAL A 35 -6.66 -20.52 17.80
C VAL A 35 -6.60 -20.83 19.29
N ASP A 36 -6.36 -22.08 19.70
CA ASP A 36 -6.38 -22.53 21.10
C ASP A 36 -7.66 -22.16 21.86
N GLY A 37 -8.79 -22.18 21.15
CA GLY A 37 -10.10 -21.81 21.72
C GLY A 37 -10.24 -20.32 22.06
N LYS A 38 -9.36 -19.45 21.56
CA LYS A 38 -9.39 -18.01 21.76
C LYS A 38 -9.54 -17.27 20.45
N PRO A 39 -10.23 -16.11 20.43
CA PRO A 39 -10.27 -15.24 19.26
C PRO A 39 -8.86 -14.84 18.84
N PHE A 40 -8.57 -14.99 17.57
CA PHE A 40 -7.26 -14.74 16.99
C PHE A 40 -7.34 -13.66 15.93
N PHE A 41 -6.47 -12.64 16.06
CA PHE A 41 -6.31 -11.57 15.06
C PHE A 41 -4.98 -11.80 14.33
N PRO A 42 -4.99 -12.22 13.05
CA PRO A 42 -3.79 -12.47 12.29
C PRO A 42 -3.04 -11.17 11.98
N LEU A 43 -1.73 -11.21 12.19
CA LEU A 43 -0.77 -10.18 11.84
C LEU A 43 0.39 -10.85 11.12
N GLY A 44 0.53 -10.61 9.84
CA GLY A 44 1.53 -11.30 9.04
C GLY A 44 2.08 -10.45 7.91
N SER A 45 2.90 -11.06 7.10
CA SER A 45 3.41 -10.46 5.87
C SER A 45 3.60 -11.52 4.79
N TRP A 46 3.61 -11.08 3.53
CA TRP A 46 4.02 -11.93 2.44
C TRP A 46 5.52 -12.24 2.55
N ASN A 47 5.82 -13.50 2.79
CA ASN A 47 7.19 -13.97 2.98
C ASN A 47 7.66 -14.72 1.74
N PHE A 48 8.62 -14.15 1.02
CA PHE A 48 9.39 -14.90 0.04
C PHE A 48 10.26 -15.96 0.73
N ASP A 49 10.78 -16.90 -0.03
CA ASP A 49 11.47 -18.11 0.46
C ASP A 49 12.67 -17.89 1.39
N VAL A 50 13.15 -16.66 1.51
CA VAL A 50 14.32 -16.29 2.32
C VAL A 50 14.01 -15.75 3.72
N THR A 51 12.74 -15.58 4.08
CA THR A 51 12.38 -14.98 5.38
C THR A 51 12.44 -16.03 6.49
N ARG A 52 13.22 -15.76 7.52
CA ARG A 52 13.32 -16.61 8.70
C ARG A 52 12.15 -16.36 9.67
N PRO A 53 11.68 -17.39 10.38
CA PRO A 53 10.63 -17.23 11.41
C PRO A 53 10.97 -16.20 12.49
N GLU A 54 12.26 -16.08 12.84
CA GLU A 54 12.75 -15.10 13.83
C GLU A 54 12.52 -13.64 13.39
N ASP A 55 12.60 -13.35 12.08
CA ASP A 55 12.38 -12.01 11.56
C ASP A 55 10.87 -11.63 11.65
N ILE A 56 9.97 -12.62 11.45
CA ILE A 56 8.54 -12.46 11.63
C ILE A 56 8.21 -12.19 13.10
N ALA A 57 8.74 -13.00 14.01
CA ALA A 57 8.57 -12.84 15.46
C ALA A 57 9.09 -11.48 15.94
N ARG A 58 10.27 -11.06 15.43
CA ARG A 58 10.88 -9.77 15.75
C ARG A 58 10.00 -8.59 15.38
N LEU A 59 9.21 -8.68 14.30
CA LEU A 59 8.23 -7.66 13.93
C LEU A 59 6.92 -7.72 14.75
N GLY A 60 6.81 -8.63 15.72
CA GLY A 60 5.59 -8.81 16.52
C GLY A 60 4.44 -9.48 15.76
N MET A 61 4.71 -10.02 14.58
CA MET A 61 3.74 -10.75 13.78
C MET A 61 3.52 -12.16 14.33
N ASN A 62 2.33 -12.70 14.09
CA ASN A 62 1.90 -14.01 14.58
C ASN A 62 1.47 -14.95 13.45
N VAL A 63 1.67 -14.56 12.18
CA VAL A 63 1.36 -15.35 10.99
C VAL A 63 2.50 -15.28 10.00
N SER A 64 2.90 -16.43 9.47
CA SER A 64 3.75 -16.56 8.29
C SER A 64 2.90 -16.94 7.09
N TYR A 65 2.89 -16.09 6.09
CA TYR A 65 2.26 -16.33 4.80
C TYR A 65 3.38 -16.66 3.79
N ARG A 66 3.39 -17.89 3.28
CA ARG A 66 4.50 -18.39 2.47
C ARG A 66 4.01 -19.31 1.36
N SER A 67 4.72 -19.32 0.22
CA SER A 67 4.46 -20.29 -0.86
C SER A 67 4.46 -21.70 -0.31
N GLY A 68 3.38 -22.43 -0.56
CA GLY A 68 3.23 -23.81 -0.16
C GLY A 68 4.09 -24.76 -1.02
N PRO A 69 4.38 -25.94 -0.50
CA PRO A 69 5.18 -26.94 -1.23
C PRO A 69 4.38 -27.55 -2.39
N GLY A 70 4.98 -27.64 -3.57
CA GLY A 70 4.35 -28.13 -4.81
C GLY A 70 4.44 -29.64 -5.05
N SER A 71 5.10 -30.40 -4.18
CA SER A 71 5.24 -31.85 -4.33
C SER A 71 5.24 -32.56 -2.97
N PRO A 72 5.01 -33.89 -2.91
CA PRO A 72 5.10 -34.66 -1.68
C PRO A 72 6.45 -34.52 -0.96
N GLU A 73 7.54 -34.49 -1.69
CA GLU A 73 8.90 -34.35 -1.14
C GLU A 73 9.09 -32.94 -0.55
N ALA A 74 8.58 -31.92 -1.24
CA ALA A 74 8.61 -30.54 -0.77
C ALA A 74 7.75 -30.34 0.50
N VAL A 75 6.66 -31.10 0.68
CA VAL A 75 5.86 -31.10 1.92
C VAL A 75 6.70 -31.52 3.11
N GLU A 76 7.46 -32.62 2.99
CA GLU A 76 8.32 -33.06 4.09
C GLU A 76 9.45 -32.07 4.39
N ALA A 77 10.00 -31.45 3.35
CA ALA A 77 11.02 -30.39 3.50
C ALA A 77 10.46 -29.11 4.13
N PHE A 78 9.16 -28.88 4.04
CA PHE A 78 8.48 -27.69 4.60
C PHE A 78 8.19 -27.80 6.12
N ARG A 79 8.01 -29.04 6.64
CA ARG A 79 7.69 -29.31 8.05
C ARG A 79 8.67 -28.71 9.05
N PRO A 80 10.00 -28.75 8.88
CA PRO A 80 10.94 -28.11 9.81
C PRO A 80 10.71 -26.61 9.94
N PHE A 81 10.37 -25.93 8.84
CA PHE A 81 10.01 -24.51 8.88
C PHE A 81 8.72 -24.28 9.69
N MET A 82 7.67 -25.08 9.47
CA MET A 82 6.43 -24.99 10.25
C MET A 82 6.68 -25.22 11.73
N ARG A 83 7.46 -26.23 12.09
CA ARG A 83 7.83 -26.50 13.49
C ARG A 83 8.57 -25.34 14.14
N ARG A 84 9.52 -24.74 13.40
CA ARG A 84 10.22 -23.55 13.90
C ARG A 84 9.28 -22.37 14.09
N CYS A 85 8.32 -22.16 13.19
CA CYS A 85 7.25 -21.18 13.36
C CYS A 85 6.42 -21.48 14.62
N ASN A 86 6.05 -22.75 14.84
CA ASN A 86 5.28 -23.18 16.02
C ASN A 86 6.03 -22.86 17.33
N GLU A 87 7.32 -23.17 17.40
CA GLU A 87 8.18 -22.84 18.56
C GLU A 87 8.18 -21.34 18.89
N LEU A 88 7.99 -20.48 17.89
CA LEU A 88 7.93 -19.03 18.04
C LEU A 88 6.49 -18.48 18.17
N GLY A 89 5.49 -19.37 18.27
CA GLY A 89 4.08 -18.98 18.37
C GLY A 89 3.52 -18.37 17.09
N ILE A 90 4.08 -18.73 15.93
CA ILE A 90 3.67 -18.23 14.62
C ILE A 90 2.79 -19.26 13.92
N GLN A 91 1.61 -18.85 13.52
CA GLN A 91 0.69 -19.62 12.69
C GLN A 91 1.13 -19.61 11.23
N MET A 92 0.77 -20.65 10.47
CA MET A 92 1.14 -20.81 9.08
C MET A 92 -0.08 -20.67 8.16
N VAL A 93 0.09 -19.94 7.07
CA VAL A 93 -0.85 -19.83 5.96
C VAL A 93 -0.10 -20.20 4.68
N PRO A 94 -0.05 -21.49 4.31
CA PRO A 94 0.55 -21.90 3.04
C PRO A 94 -0.25 -21.36 1.86
N TYR A 95 0.46 -20.77 0.91
CA TYR A 95 -0.09 -20.23 -0.32
C TYR A 95 -0.08 -21.31 -1.41
N LEU A 96 -1.25 -21.66 -1.93
CA LEU A 96 -1.44 -22.77 -2.86
C LEU A 96 -1.61 -22.33 -4.31
N SER A 97 -1.69 -21.04 -4.59
CA SER A 97 -1.87 -20.51 -5.93
C SER A 97 -0.69 -19.65 -6.32
N TYR A 98 -0.28 -19.71 -7.57
CA TYR A 98 0.69 -18.76 -8.12
C TYR A 98 -0.09 -17.54 -8.62
N GLY A 99 0.12 -16.40 -7.99
CA GLY A 99 -0.50 -15.13 -8.33
C GLY A 99 -0.15 -14.64 -9.72
N GLY A 100 -1.03 -13.84 -10.28
CA GLY A 100 -0.92 -13.27 -11.59
C GLY A 100 -1.71 -14.04 -12.65
N ALA A 101 -1.88 -13.46 -13.82
CA ALA A 101 -2.76 -13.84 -14.92
C ALA A 101 -2.55 -15.24 -15.54
N GLY A 102 -2.09 -16.22 -14.80
CA GLY A 102 -1.79 -17.55 -15.30
C GLY A 102 -1.95 -18.68 -14.28
N VAL A 103 -2.89 -18.56 -13.35
CA VAL A 103 -3.12 -19.61 -12.36
C VAL A 103 -3.57 -20.89 -13.02
N THR A 104 -2.65 -21.83 -13.20
CA THR A 104 -3.01 -23.23 -13.46
C THR A 104 -3.48 -23.82 -12.13
N PRO A 105 -4.70 -24.39 -12.05
CA PRO A 105 -5.14 -25.10 -10.85
C PRO A 105 -4.10 -26.16 -10.47
N TRP A 106 -3.81 -26.27 -9.19
CA TRP A 106 -2.91 -27.34 -8.73
C TRP A 106 -3.50 -28.69 -9.10
N ALA A 107 -2.65 -29.60 -9.55
CA ALA A 107 -3.06 -30.96 -9.79
C ALA A 107 -3.65 -31.58 -8.51
N PRO A 108 -4.76 -32.33 -8.58
CA PRO A 108 -5.43 -32.89 -7.42
C PRO A 108 -4.52 -33.68 -6.47
N GLU A 109 -3.52 -34.40 -7.01
CA GLU A 109 -2.52 -35.12 -6.22
C GLU A 109 -1.59 -34.15 -5.43
N ALA A 110 -1.24 -32.99 -5.98
CA ALA A 110 -0.45 -32.00 -5.29
C ALA A 110 -1.25 -31.38 -4.13
N VAL A 111 -2.54 -31.08 -4.34
CA VAL A 111 -3.43 -30.59 -3.27
C VAL A 111 -3.56 -31.63 -2.15
N ARG A 112 -3.74 -32.92 -2.48
CA ARG A 112 -3.76 -34.00 -1.48
C ARG A 112 -2.41 -34.17 -0.77
N ALA A 113 -1.30 -33.94 -1.46
CA ALA A 113 0.01 -33.98 -0.81
C ALA A 113 0.17 -32.87 0.22
N ILE A 114 -0.21 -31.64 -0.12
CA ILE A 114 -0.15 -30.48 0.76
C ILE A 114 -1.10 -30.62 1.95
N SER A 115 -2.29 -31.19 1.76
CA SER A 115 -3.26 -31.36 2.85
C SER A 115 -2.71 -32.17 4.04
N ARG A 116 -1.64 -32.96 3.84
CA ARG A 116 -0.92 -33.65 4.92
C ARG A 116 -0.29 -32.70 5.94
N LEU A 117 -0.08 -31.42 5.60
CA LEU A 117 0.34 -30.39 6.56
C LEU A 117 -0.74 -30.07 7.60
N ALA A 118 -1.99 -30.52 7.41
CA ALA A 118 -3.06 -30.37 8.40
C ALA A 118 -2.76 -31.09 9.73
N SER A 119 -1.78 -32.00 9.75
CA SER A 119 -1.29 -32.61 10.98
C SER A 119 -0.37 -31.69 11.80
N GLU A 120 0.11 -30.59 11.26
CA GLU A 120 0.93 -29.61 11.98
C GLU A 120 0.02 -28.70 12.81
N PRO A 121 0.31 -28.50 14.10
CA PRO A 121 -0.61 -27.81 15.03
C PRO A 121 -0.80 -26.32 14.72
N ASN A 122 0.13 -25.71 14.03
CA ASN A 122 0.12 -24.27 13.72
C ASN A 122 -0.37 -23.93 12.31
N LEU A 123 -1.09 -24.82 11.63
CA LEU A 123 -1.73 -24.51 10.37
C LEU A 123 -2.98 -23.67 10.61
N LEU A 124 -2.97 -22.41 10.16
CA LEU A 124 -4.07 -21.46 10.38
C LEU A 124 -5.16 -21.56 9.33
N ALA A 125 -4.77 -21.53 8.07
CA ALA A 125 -5.67 -21.53 6.92
C ALA A 125 -4.92 -21.98 5.66
N TRP A 126 -5.67 -22.43 4.64
CA TRP A 126 -5.18 -22.64 3.29
C TRP A 126 -5.44 -21.40 2.44
N TYR A 127 -4.43 -20.77 1.89
CA TYR A 127 -4.64 -19.66 0.97
C TYR A 127 -4.69 -20.18 -0.47
N VAL A 128 -5.89 -20.21 -1.04
CA VAL A 128 -6.19 -20.97 -2.27
C VAL A 128 -6.19 -20.12 -3.53
N GLY A 129 -6.07 -18.81 -3.42
CA GLY A 129 -6.07 -17.92 -4.58
C GLY A 129 -5.65 -16.50 -4.27
N ASP A 130 -4.94 -15.90 -5.21
CA ASP A 130 -4.45 -14.54 -5.22
C ASP A 130 -4.95 -13.86 -6.49
N ASP A 131 -5.45 -12.64 -6.40
CA ASP A 131 -6.05 -11.91 -7.52
C ASP A 131 -7.11 -12.73 -8.31
N ILE A 132 -7.91 -13.53 -7.58
CA ILE A 132 -8.85 -14.42 -8.25
C ILE A 132 -9.98 -13.68 -8.96
N THR A 133 -10.34 -14.19 -10.13
CA THR A 133 -11.45 -13.71 -10.97
C THR A 133 -12.36 -14.88 -11.33
N MET A 134 -13.50 -14.64 -11.98
CA MET A 134 -14.44 -15.70 -12.37
C MET A 134 -13.81 -16.80 -13.25
N LYS A 135 -12.78 -16.48 -14.03
CA LYS A 135 -12.02 -17.47 -14.81
C LYS A 135 -11.33 -18.54 -13.95
N HIS A 136 -11.04 -18.23 -12.68
CA HIS A 136 -10.39 -19.14 -11.74
C HIS A 136 -11.39 -20.00 -10.94
N LEU A 137 -12.70 -19.75 -11.08
CA LEU A 137 -13.74 -20.35 -10.24
C LEU A 137 -13.66 -21.86 -10.19
N THR A 138 -13.61 -22.53 -11.35
CA THR A 138 -13.58 -23.99 -11.42
C THR A 138 -12.34 -24.58 -10.73
N GLY A 139 -11.17 -23.97 -10.90
CA GLY A 139 -9.93 -24.41 -10.25
C GLY A 139 -9.95 -24.22 -8.74
N ILE A 140 -10.48 -23.09 -8.27
CA ILE A 140 -10.67 -22.81 -6.84
C ILE A 140 -11.66 -23.79 -6.22
N GLU A 141 -12.80 -24.04 -6.87
CA GLU A 141 -13.82 -25.00 -6.42
C GLU A 141 -13.24 -26.41 -6.28
N GLN A 142 -12.48 -26.86 -7.27
CA GLN A 142 -11.82 -28.18 -7.22
C GLN A 142 -10.81 -28.25 -6.06
N THR A 143 -9.96 -27.24 -5.91
CA THR A 143 -8.95 -27.17 -4.84
C THR A 143 -9.61 -27.18 -3.46
N VAL A 144 -10.61 -26.32 -3.26
CA VAL A 144 -11.35 -26.21 -1.98
C VAL A 144 -12.09 -27.49 -1.67
N THR A 145 -12.68 -28.15 -2.68
CA THR A 145 -13.37 -29.45 -2.49
C THR A 145 -12.42 -30.51 -1.95
N ILE A 146 -11.22 -30.63 -2.52
CA ILE A 146 -10.21 -31.58 -2.03
C ILE A 146 -9.77 -31.22 -0.61
N LEU A 147 -9.46 -29.94 -0.34
CA LEU A 147 -9.04 -29.51 1.00
C LEU A 147 -10.11 -29.77 2.06
N ARG A 148 -11.39 -29.54 1.77
CA ARG A 148 -12.50 -29.83 2.67
C ARG A 148 -12.69 -31.32 2.94
N GLN A 149 -12.34 -32.17 1.96
CA GLN A 149 -12.33 -33.63 2.17
C GLN A 149 -11.18 -34.11 3.05
N GLU A 150 -9.97 -33.62 2.78
CA GLU A 150 -8.73 -34.05 3.44
C GLU A 150 -8.48 -33.36 4.78
N SER A 151 -8.93 -32.11 4.95
CA SER A 151 -8.69 -31.27 6.14
C SER A 151 -9.91 -30.39 6.48
N PRO A 152 -11.06 -30.97 6.84
CA PRO A 152 -12.36 -30.30 6.92
C PRO A 152 -12.44 -29.18 7.98
N THR A 153 -11.54 -29.15 8.94
CA THR A 153 -11.53 -28.16 10.02
C THR A 153 -10.69 -26.92 9.70
N ILE A 154 -9.80 -27.01 8.72
CA ILE A 154 -8.89 -25.91 8.37
C ILE A 154 -9.60 -24.98 7.37
N PRO A 155 -9.76 -23.69 7.68
CA PRO A 155 -10.43 -22.75 6.79
C PRO A 155 -9.63 -22.46 5.54
N THR A 156 -10.34 -22.06 4.48
CA THR A 156 -9.76 -21.57 3.23
C THR A 156 -9.79 -20.05 3.18
N ALA A 157 -8.76 -19.44 2.60
CA ALA A 157 -8.62 -17.99 2.40
C ALA A 157 -8.27 -17.67 0.94
N ALA A 158 -8.74 -16.56 0.43
CA ALA A 158 -8.33 -16.03 -0.86
C ALA A 158 -8.54 -14.53 -0.94
N ASP A 159 -7.83 -13.86 -1.84
CA ASP A 159 -8.16 -12.49 -2.23
C ASP A 159 -8.77 -12.42 -3.63
N TYR A 160 -9.46 -11.31 -3.86
CA TYR A 160 -10.13 -11.03 -5.12
C TYR A 160 -9.64 -9.70 -5.66
N ILE A 161 -9.55 -9.59 -6.98
CA ILE A 161 -9.33 -8.27 -7.59
C ILE A 161 -10.43 -7.31 -7.15
N ALA A 162 -10.04 -6.18 -6.58
CA ALA A 162 -10.96 -5.21 -5.96
C ALA A 162 -12.10 -4.72 -6.88
N LYS A 163 -11.86 -4.67 -8.19
CA LYS A 163 -12.80 -4.20 -9.21
C LYS A 163 -13.78 -5.25 -9.74
N GLN A 164 -13.91 -6.41 -9.10
CA GLN A 164 -14.88 -7.42 -9.53
C GLN A 164 -16.33 -7.00 -9.28
N THR A 165 -17.24 -7.58 -10.08
CA THR A 165 -18.67 -7.36 -9.90
C THR A 165 -19.16 -7.90 -8.55
N PRO A 166 -20.25 -7.35 -7.99
CA PRO A 166 -20.87 -7.88 -6.76
C PRO A 166 -21.19 -9.37 -6.85
N GLU A 167 -21.66 -9.85 -8.01
CA GLU A 167 -22.01 -11.25 -8.25
C GLU A 167 -20.77 -12.15 -8.14
N ALA A 168 -19.64 -11.75 -8.73
CA ALA A 168 -18.39 -12.50 -8.65
C ALA A 168 -17.92 -12.60 -7.19
N LYS A 169 -17.91 -11.49 -6.45
CA LYS A 169 -17.54 -11.47 -5.04
C LYS A 169 -18.42 -12.40 -4.20
N THR A 170 -19.73 -12.33 -4.40
CA THR A 170 -20.70 -13.19 -3.70
C THR A 170 -20.52 -14.67 -4.07
N THR A 171 -20.20 -14.99 -5.33
CA THR A 171 -19.94 -16.37 -5.76
C THR A 171 -18.76 -16.96 -4.99
N PHE A 172 -17.64 -16.26 -4.90
CA PHE A 172 -16.45 -16.75 -4.17
C PHE A 172 -16.69 -16.94 -2.67
N THR A 173 -17.61 -16.19 -2.05
CA THR A 173 -17.93 -16.36 -0.62
C THR A 173 -18.52 -17.74 -0.29
N GLN A 174 -18.97 -18.49 -1.28
CA GLN A 174 -19.48 -19.87 -1.10
C GLN A 174 -18.34 -20.89 -0.96
N PHE A 175 -17.16 -20.57 -1.49
CA PHE A 175 -16.02 -21.47 -1.52
C PHE A 175 -14.92 -21.09 -0.53
N VAL A 176 -14.82 -19.80 -0.16
CA VAL A 176 -13.75 -19.26 0.65
C VAL A 176 -14.30 -18.80 2.00
N ASP A 177 -13.70 -19.30 3.08
CA ASP A 177 -14.15 -19.02 4.44
C ASP A 177 -13.64 -17.64 4.95
N ILE A 178 -12.40 -17.29 4.58
CA ILE A 178 -11.72 -16.03 4.94
C ILE A 178 -11.51 -15.21 3.67
N ARG A 179 -12.11 -14.05 3.60
CA ARG A 179 -12.02 -13.16 2.45
C ARG A 179 -10.91 -12.16 2.68
N CYS A 180 -10.02 -12.04 1.73
CA CYS A 180 -9.01 -11.01 1.73
C CYS A 180 -9.35 -9.97 0.65
N GLN A 181 -9.37 -8.71 1.04
CA GLN A 181 -9.61 -7.58 0.13
C GLN A 181 -8.54 -6.54 0.36
N TYR A 182 -8.05 -5.93 -0.69
CA TYR A 182 -6.99 -4.95 -0.56
C TYR A 182 -7.22 -3.74 -1.48
N ALA A 183 -6.72 -2.62 -1.04
CA ALA A 183 -6.47 -1.44 -1.85
C ALA A 183 -5.13 -0.85 -1.43
N TYR A 184 -4.41 -0.31 -2.39
CA TYR A 184 -3.12 0.31 -2.17
C TYR A 184 -3.21 1.80 -2.49
N PRO A 185 -3.67 2.62 -1.51
CA PRO A 185 -4.07 3.99 -1.78
C PRO A 185 -2.90 4.96 -1.93
N VAL A 186 -1.74 4.64 -1.38
CA VAL A 186 -0.60 5.58 -1.36
C VAL A 186 0.13 5.54 -2.70
N PRO A 187 0.35 6.70 -3.35
CA PRO A 187 -0.03 8.06 -2.98
C PRO A 187 -1.32 8.56 -3.65
N ASN A 188 -2.11 7.70 -4.29
CA ASN A 188 -3.12 8.09 -5.26
C ASN A 188 -4.51 8.35 -4.67
N ASP A 189 -4.79 7.87 -3.46
CA ASP A 189 -6.10 8.02 -2.82
C ASP A 189 -5.96 8.54 -1.38
N SER A 190 -7.07 9.00 -0.82
CA SER A 190 -7.16 9.50 0.54
C SER A 190 -7.43 8.38 1.55
N ILE A 191 -7.11 8.62 2.82
CA ILE A 191 -7.46 7.71 3.91
C ILE A 191 -8.98 7.47 3.99
N ARG A 192 -9.80 8.49 3.66
CA ARG A 192 -11.27 8.36 3.63
C ARG A 192 -11.73 7.49 2.46
N GLY A 193 -11.07 7.57 1.30
CA GLY A 193 -11.29 6.69 0.16
C GLY A 193 -10.97 5.24 0.52
N TYR A 194 -9.82 5.02 1.15
CA TYR A 194 -9.43 3.70 1.64
C TYR A 194 -10.42 3.11 2.67
N MET A 195 -10.92 3.91 3.61
CA MET A 195 -11.95 3.48 4.56
C MET A 195 -13.26 3.11 3.86
N ARG A 196 -13.70 3.94 2.91
CA ARG A 196 -14.91 3.69 2.11
C ARG A 196 -14.81 2.39 1.32
N PHE A 197 -13.65 2.07 0.78
CA PHE A 197 -13.41 0.79 0.12
C PHE A 197 -13.82 -0.39 1.00
N PHE A 198 -13.44 -0.43 2.28
CA PHE A 198 -13.85 -1.52 3.19
C PHE A 198 -15.34 -1.49 3.53
N ASP A 199 -15.95 -0.32 3.62
CA ASP A 199 -17.40 -0.22 3.81
C ASP A 199 -18.15 -0.89 2.65
N GLU A 200 -17.73 -0.62 1.41
CA GLU A 200 -18.25 -1.24 0.20
C GLU A 200 -17.99 -2.76 0.16
N GLN A 201 -16.77 -3.21 0.54
CA GLN A 201 -16.48 -4.65 0.51
C GLN A 201 -17.33 -5.44 1.50
N ARG A 202 -17.57 -4.92 2.71
CA ARG A 202 -18.36 -5.64 3.72
C ARG A 202 -19.79 -5.94 3.33
N GLU A 203 -20.36 -5.18 2.42
CA GLU A 203 -21.72 -5.46 1.88
C GLU A 203 -21.78 -6.80 1.15
N PHE A 204 -20.65 -7.25 0.59
CA PHE A 204 -20.59 -8.45 -0.27
C PHE A 204 -19.86 -9.64 0.38
N VAL A 205 -18.87 -9.39 1.24
CA VAL A 205 -17.95 -10.48 1.63
C VAL A 205 -18.08 -10.98 3.07
N GLY A 206 -18.73 -10.23 3.96
CA GLY A 206 -18.95 -10.64 5.35
C GLY A 206 -17.66 -10.86 6.16
N ASP A 207 -17.79 -11.50 7.34
CA ASP A 207 -16.68 -11.82 8.27
C ASP A 207 -16.21 -13.28 8.13
N PRO A 208 -14.92 -13.59 8.42
CA PRO A 208 -13.85 -12.65 8.69
C PRO A 208 -13.26 -12.04 7.41
N LEU A 209 -13.00 -10.74 7.45
CA LEU A 209 -12.35 -9.99 6.38
C LEU A 209 -10.89 -9.69 6.77
N TRP A 210 -9.94 -10.06 5.91
CA TRP A 210 -8.52 -9.68 6.01
C TRP A 210 -8.16 -8.66 4.95
N THR A 211 -7.02 -8.00 5.12
CA THR A 211 -6.49 -7.09 4.10
C THR A 211 -4.96 -7.13 4.01
N TRP A 212 -4.45 -6.86 2.81
CA TRP A 212 -3.06 -6.55 2.57
C TRP A 212 -2.83 -5.05 2.82
N VAL A 213 -1.94 -4.72 3.74
CA VAL A 213 -1.53 -3.35 4.04
C VAL A 213 -0.36 -2.97 3.16
N GLN A 214 -0.49 -1.86 2.43
CA GLN A 214 0.55 -1.37 1.53
C GLN A 214 1.81 -0.93 2.29
N ASN A 215 2.95 -1.50 1.93
CA ASN A 215 4.28 -1.04 2.34
C ASN A 215 5.29 -1.06 1.19
N PHE A 216 4.81 -0.85 -0.02
CA PHE A 216 5.57 -0.73 -1.25
C PHE A 216 5.06 0.43 -2.10
N MET A 217 5.81 0.80 -3.14
CA MET A 217 5.38 1.79 -4.13
C MET A 217 4.92 1.12 -5.41
N TRP A 218 3.79 1.60 -5.96
CA TRP A 218 3.35 1.23 -7.30
C TRP A 218 4.35 1.70 -8.36
N GLY A 219 4.70 0.81 -9.32
CA GLY A 219 5.59 1.15 -10.42
C GLY A 219 5.14 2.36 -11.23
N GLY A 220 3.82 2.50 -11.48
CA GLY A 220 3.25 3.66 -12.15
C GLY A 220 3.44 4.99 -11.39
N THR A 221 3.52 4.94 -10.06
CA THR A 221 3.82 6.13 -9.24
C THR A 221 5.28 6.55 -9.41
N ALA A 222 6.21 5.61 -9.45
CA ALA A 222 7.62 5.90 -9.74
C ALA A 222 7.76 6.66 -11.05
N THR A 223 7.12 6.15 -12.10
CA THR A 223 7.12 6.78 -13.42
C THR A 223 6.50 8.19 -13.39
N THR A 224 5.37 8.37 -12.70
CA THR A 224 4.72 9.70 -12.56
C THR A 224 5.61 10.70 -11.83
N LEU A 225 6.40 10.23 -10.85
CA LEU A 225 7.36 11.06 -10.11
C LEU A 225 8.67 11.27 -10.89
N GLY A 226 8.83 10.65 -12.06
CA GLY A 226 10.04 10.74 -12.86
C GLY A 226 11.24 10.03 -12.24
N LEU A 227 11.00 8.98 -11.46
CA LEU A 227 12.04 8.13 -10.89
C LEU A 227 12.42 7.06 -11.90
N GLY A 228 13.68 7.03 -12.30
CA GLY A 228 14.26 5.93 -13.08
C GLY A 228 14.65 4.75 -12.16
N ILE A 229 14.93 3.60 -12.79
CA ILE A 229 15.48 2.42 -12.09
C ILE A 229 16.81 2.78 -11.39
N GLU A 230 17.54 3.75 -11.94
CA GLU A 230 18.83 4.24 -11.44
C GLU A 230 18.71 5.09 -10.16
N ASP A 231 17.51 5.59 -9.85
CA ASP A 231 17.26 6.43 -8.67
C ASP A 231 17.09 5.63 -7.36
N GLY A 232 17.21 4.32 -7.44
CA GLY A 232 17.01 3.40 -6.31
C GLY A 232 15.54 3.10 -6.04
N PRO A 233 15.21 2.42 -4.95
CA PRO A 233 13.83 2.16 -4.58
C PRO A 233 13.09 3.49 -4.42
N GLY A 234 11.99 3.63 -5.13
CA GLY A 234 11.17 4.83 -5.07
C GLY A 234 10.54 5.05 -3.68
N PRO A 235 9.82 6.17 -3.48
CA PRO A 235 9.17 6.42 -2.21
C PRO A 235 8.10 5.35 -1.96
N ILE A 236 8.27 4.65 -0.86
CA ILE A 236 7.24 3.76 -0.29
C ILE A 236 6.39 4.55 0.70
N PRO A 237 5.25 4.04 1.16
CA PRO A 237 4.51 4.66 2.25
C PRO A 237 5.42 4.94 3.45
N ASP A 238 5.31 6.13 4.02
CA ASP A 238 6.04 6.44 5.23
C ASP A 238 5.57 5.56 6.40
N PRO A 239 6.41 5.30 7.40
CA PRO A 239 6.05 4.45 8.53
C PRO A 239 4.71 4.82 9.17
N GLU A 240 4.46 6.12 9.36
CA GLU A 240 3.21 6.62 9.94
C GLU A 240 2.00 6.42 9.02
N GLN A 241 2.19 6.45 7.69
CA GLN A 241 1.13 6.12 6.73
C GLN A 241 0.75 4.64 6.83
N VAL A 242 1.73 3.74 6.96
CA VAL A 242 1.46 2.30 7.14
C VAL A 242 0.67 2.05 8.43
N ARG A 243 1.00 2.77 9.53
CA ARG A 243 0.22 2.73 10.77
C ARG A 243 -1.22 3.20 10.54
N LEU A 244 -1.42 4.33 9.88
CA LEU A 244 -2.76 4.85 9.57
C LEU A 244 -3.57 3.89 8.69
N LEU A 245 -2.94 3.23 7.70
CA LEU A 245 -3.60 2.20 6.90
C LEU A 245 -4.08 1.03 7.75
N ALA A 246 -3.25 0.53 8.66
CA ALA A 246 -3.62 -0.55 9.56
C ALA A 246 -4.82 -0.17 10.45
N PHE A 247 -4.81 1.02 11.05
CA PHE A 247 -5.91 1.50 11.89
C PHE A 247 -7.17 1.81 11.09
N ALA A 248 -7.05 2.33 9.86
CA ALA A 248 -8.19 2.58 8.98
C ALA A 248 -8.92 1.28 8.63
N ALA A 249 -8.18 0.22 8.28
CA ALA A 249 -8.73 -1.10 8.02
C ALA A 249 -9.43 -1.67 9.27
N ILE A 250 -8.79 -1.61 10.45
CA ILE A 250 -9.37 -2.03 11.72
C ILE A 250 -10.66 -1.26 12.01
N ASN A 251 -10.66 0.06 11.87
CA ASN A 251 -11.82 0.91 12.12
C ASN A 251 -12.99 0.62 11.17
N ARG A 252 -12.75 -0.05 10.06
CA ARG A 252 -13.77 -0.54 9.13
C ARG A 252 -14.04 -2.04 9.26
N GLY A 253 -13.60 -2.66 10.37
CA GLY A 253 -13.98 -4.00 10.77
C GLY A 253 -13.17 -5.13 10.14
N VAL A 254 -12.02 -4.83 9.54
CA VAL A 254 -11.05 -5.84 9.14
C VAL A 254 -10.58 -6.62 10.37
N ARG A 255 -10.48 -7.94 10.25
CA ARG A 255 -10.14 -8.87 11.35
C ARG A 255 -8.81 -9.58 11.15
N GLY A 256 -7.97 -9.08 10.25
CA GLY A 256 -6.61 -9.55 10.03
C GLY A 256 -5.84 -8.63 9.09
N LEU A 257 -4.58 -8.38 9.39
CA LEU A 257 -3.69 -7.51 8.63
C LEU A 257 -2.49 -8.29 8.13
N LEU A 258 -2.22 -8.18 6.84
CA LEU A 258 -1.09 -8.80 6.17
C LEU A 258 -0.30 -7.68 5.48
N PHE A 259 0.97 -7.48 5.83
CA PHE A 259 1.81 -6.45 5.25
C PHE A 259 2.46 -6.95 3.95
N PHE A 260 2.36 -6.18 2.88
CA PHE A 260 2.84 -6.58 1.56
C PHE A 260 3.81 -5.54 0.97
N PRO A 261 4.98 -5.96 0.47
CA PRO A 261 5.68 -7.24 0.69
C PRO A 261 6.60 -7.21 1.92
N HIS A 262 7.08 -8.37 2.36
CA HIS A 262 7.95 -8.48 3.54
C HIS A 262 9.36 -7.91 3.32
N HIS A 263 9.90 -8.03 2.11
CA HIS A 263 11.29 -7.62 1.85
C HIS A 263 11.52 -6.12 2.13
N GLU A 264 10.52 -5.26 1.94
CA GLU A 264 10.60 -3.85 2.29
C GLU A 264 10.83 -3.64 3.80
N LEU A 265 10.21 -4.46 4.64
CA LEU A 265 10.40 -4.44 6.10
C LEU A 265 11.80 -4.89 6.49
N HIS A 266 12.45 -5.70 5.66
CA HIS A 266 13.82 -6.16 5.90
C HIS A 266 14.88 -5.08 5.59
N ILE A 267 14.66 -4.31 4.53
CA ILE A 267 15.63 -3.31 4.05
C ILE A 267 15.39 -1.89 4.58
N GLN A 268 14.23 -1.61 5.21
CA GLN A 268 13.85 -0.29 5.71
C GLN A 268 13.60 -0.32 7.23
N PRO A 269 14.62 -0.06 8.05
CA PRO A 269 14.51 -0.16 9.51
C PRO A 269 13.46 0.78 10.12
N GLU A 270 13.22 1.95 9.52
CA GLU A 270 12.20 2.90 9.97
C GLU A 270 10.78 2.34 9.81
N LEU A 271 10.53 1.66 8.70
CA LEU A 271 9.27 0.99 8.42
C LEU A 271 9.08 -0.22 9.33
N ALA A 272 10.13 -1.03 9.48
CA ALA A 272 10.13 -2.20 10.35
C ALA A 272 9.83 -1.84 11.81
N ALA A 273 10.39 -0.75 12.33
CA ALA A 273 10.15 -0.28 13.69
C ALA A 273 8.69 0.11 13.91
N GLU A 274 8.07 0.86 12.98
CA GLU A 274 6.68 1.29 13.10
C GLU A 274 5.70 0.12 12.93
N VAL A 275 5.96 -0.80 12.00
CA VAL A 275 5.17 -2.03 11.84
C VAL A 275 5.27 -2.88 13.10
N ALA A 276 6.46 -3.02 13.67
CA ALA A 276 6.69 -3.75 14.90
C ALA A 276 5.94 -3.14 16.10
N LEU A 277 5.92 -1.81 16.23
CA LEU A 277 5.11 -1.10 17.23
C LEU A 277 3.63 -1.36 17.01
N THR A 278 3.15 -1.16 15.78
CA THR A 278 1.74 -1.33 15.41
C THR A 278 1.25 -2.76 15.69
N CYS A 279 2.00 -3.77 15.27
CA CYS A 279 1.66 -5.18 15.53
C CYS A 279 1.58 -5.48 17.03
N ARG A 280 2.51 -4.98 17.85
CA ARG A 280 2.51 -5.21 19.28
C ARG A 280 1.34 -4.54 19.98
N GLU A 281 1.02 -3.30 19.62
CA GLU A 281 -0.15 -2.61 20.17
C GLU A 281 -1.47 -3.32 19.79
N ILE A 282 -1.60 -3.81 18.56
CA ILE A 282 -2.76 -4.62 18.12
C ILE A 282 -2.86 -5.91 18.94
N ARG A 283 -1.74 -6.61 19.19
CA ARG A 283 -1.73 -7.83 20.00
C ARG A 283 -2.25 -7.64 21.42
N LEU A 284 -2.03 -6.47 22.03
CA LEU A 284 -2.55 -6.14 23.38
C LEU A 284 -4.07 -6.19 23.46
N VAL A 285 -4.75 -5.96 22.35
CA VAL A 285 -6.22 -5.84 22.26
C VAL A 285 -6.83 -6.82 21.24
N SER A 286 -6.04 -7.81 20.81
CA SER A 286 -6.37 -8.70 19.70
C SER A 286 -7.71 -9.42 19.84
N SER A 287 -8.08 -9.90 21.03
CA SER A 287 -9.36 -10.58 21.25
C SER A 287 -10.56 -9.67 21.00
N HIS A 288 -10.45 -8.38 21.35
CA HIS A 288 -11.50 -7.39 21.06
C HIS A 288 -11.63 -7.17 19.55
N LEU A 289 -10.51 -7.01 18.85
CA LEU A 289 -10.51 -6.78 17.42
C LEU A 289 -11.00 -7.99 16.63
N ALA A 290 -10.66 -9.20 17.07
CA ALA A 290 -11.06 -10.45 16.42
C ALA A 290 -12.53 -10.80 16.62
N ALA A 291 -13.06 -10.67 17.83
CA ALA A 291 -14.39 -11.16 18.21
C ALA A 291 -15.35 -10.07 18.70
N GLY A 292 -14.89 -8.85 18.94
CA GLY A 292 -15.72 -7.78 19.51
C GLY A 292 -16.87 -7.37 18.60
N GLY A 293 -18.03 -7.12 19.22
CA GLY A 293 -19.14 -6.42 18.59
C GLY A 293 -18.75 -4.96 18.29
N ARG A 294 -19.08 -4.46 17.11
CA ARG A 294 -18.56 -3.20 16.57
C ARG A 294 -19.60 -2.08 16.64
N THR A 295 -19.16 -0.89 17.05
CA THR A 295 -19.91 0.38 16.88
C THR A 295 -18.99 1.34 16.13
N TYR A 296 -19.35 1.63 14.89
CA TYR A 296 -18.57 2.48 13.99
C TYR A 296 -18.84 3.97 14.23
N ASP A 297 -17.91 4.80 13.79
CA ASP A 297 -18.05 6.26 13.70
C ASP A 297 -18.56 6.90 15.00
N LEU A 298 -17.82 6.61 16.09
CA LEU A 298 -18.15 7.15 17.41
C LEU A 298 -18.10 8.69 17.40
N PRO A 299 -19.04 9.38 18.06
CA PRO A 299 -18.99 10.84 18.19
C PRO A 299 -17.72 11.29 18.92
N SER A 300 -17.10 12.33 18.39
CA SER A 300 -15.90 12.95 18.98
C SER A 300 -15.99 14.47 18.94
N SER A 301 -15.13 15.15 19.72
CA SER A 301 -15.03 16.61 19.70
C SER A 301 -14.35 17.16 18.46
N ASP A 302 -13.65 16.32 17.71
CA ASP A 302 -12.90 16.70 16.52
C ASP A 302 -13.38 15.87 15.32
N PRO A 303 -13.88 16.49 14.24
CA PRO A 303 -14.38 15.79 13.06
C PRO A 303 -13.30 15.05 12.27
N GLU A 304 -12.03 15.31 12.55
CA GLU A 304 -10.90 14.59 11.95
C GLU A 304 -10.53 13.31 12.74
N ILE A 305 -11.21 13.03 13.85
CA ILE A 305 -11.06 11.77 14.58
C ILE A 305 -12.08 10.77 14.06
N ASN A 306 -11.60 9.63 13.61
CA ASN A 306 -12.43 8.44 13.41
C ASN A 306 -12.17 7.45 14.54
N ALA A 307 -13.25 6.94 15.12
CA ALA A 307 -13.16 5.97 16.21
C ALA A 307 -14.22 4.87 16.06
N THR A 308 -13.83 3.64 16.39
CA THR A 308 -14.71 2.46 16.38
C THR A 308 -14.53 1.68 17.68
N ALA A 309 -15.64 1.38 18.34
CA ALA A 309 -15.65 0.55 19.53
C ALA A 309 -15.77 -0.93 19.18
N PHE A 310 -15.01 -1.75 19.89
CA PHE A 310 -15.03 -3.22 19.84
C PHE A 310 -15.35 -3.74 21.23
N ARG A 311 -16.58 -4.18 21.43
CA ARG A 311 -17.01 -4.72 22.71
C ARG A 311 -16.79 -6.22 22.76
N TYR A 312 -16.02 -6.69 23.73
CA TYR A 312 -15.78 -8.10 23.96
C TYR A 312 -15.90 -8.41 25.47
N GLN A 313 -16.73 -9.40 25.80
CA GLN A 313 -17.05 -9.72 27.22
C GLN A 313 -17.55 -8.46 27.97
N ASN A 314 -16.86 -8.07 29.04
CA ASN A 314 -17.25 -6.96 29.91
C ASN A 314 -16.39 -5.69 29.72
N SER A 315 -15.62 -5.62 28.64
CA SER A 315 -14.77 -4.47 28.33
C SER A 315 -14.95 -4.02 26.88
N THR A 316 -14.49 -2.83 26.59
CA THR A 316 -14.56 -2.22 25.25
C THR A 316 -13.20 -1.66 24.89
N VAL A 317 -12.72 -1.98 23.69
CA VAL A 317 -11.58 -1.30 23.09
C VAL A 317 -12.07 -0.32 22.07
N VAL A 318 -11.60 0.91 22.11
CA VAL A 318 -11.83 1.92 21.08
C VAL A 318 -10.55 2.03 20.26
N SER A 319 -10.64 1.71 18.98
CA SER A 319 -9.62 2.04 18.00
C SER A 319 -9.88 3.45 17.50
N THR A 320 -8.91 4.33 17.61
CA THR A 320 -9.06 5.74 17.23
C THR A 320 -7.90 6.20 16.37
N MET A 321 -8.18 7.06 15.40
CA MET A 321 -7.17 7.57 14.46
C MET A 321 -7.54 8.94 13.92
N LEU A 322 -6.53 9.68 13.44
CA LEU A 322 -6.69 10.90 12.68
C LEU A 322 -7.06 10.58 11.24
N VAL A 323 -8.11 11.21 10.72
CA VAL A 323 -8.55 11.08 9.33
C VAL A 323 -8.55 12.45 8.68
N ARG A 324 -7.40 12.89 8.22
CA ARG A 324 -7.28 14.19 7.57
C ARG A 324 -7.71 14.12 6.11
N PRO A 325 -8.23 15.22 5.53
CA PRO A 325 -8.66 15.24 4.14
C PRO A 325 -7.52 14.95 3.16
N TYR A 326 -6.28 15.28 3.54
CA TYR A 326 -5.09 15.04 2.72
C TYR A 326 -4.21 13.97 3.38
N TYR A 327 -4.30 12.78 2.92
CA TYR A 327 -3.59 11.60 3.36
C TYR A 327 -2.06 11.76 3.47
N HIS A 328 -1.51 12.67 2.70
CA HIS A 328 -0.06 12.84 2.54
C HIS A 328 0.48 14.09 3.25
N ARG A 329 -0.36 14.85 3.93
CA ARG A 329 0.08 16.07 4.59
C ARG A 329 0.39 15.79 6.05
N TRP A 330 1.66 15.88 6.38
CA TRP A 330 2.18 15.88 7.73
C TRP A 330 2.21 17.30 8.22
N ILE A 331 1.43 17.66 9.19
CA ILE A 331 1.45 18.96 9.82
C ILE A 331 1.77 18.74 11.30
N ASP A 332 2.22 19.76 12.00
CA ASP A 332 2.37 19.83 13.46
C ASP A 332 1.16 19.28 14.24
N GLU A 333 0.03 19.17 13.58
CA GLU A 333 -1.24 18.68 14.08
C GLU A 333 -1.40 17.15 14.01
N ALA A 334 -0.36 16.36 13.76
CA ALA A 334 -0.42 14.90 13.94
C ALA A 334 -0.70 14.52 15.39
N ILE A 335 -0.62 15.49 16.31
CA ILE A 335 -1.01 15.35 17.71
C ILE A 335 -2.21 16.25 17.97
N VAL A 336 -3.38 15.66 18.21
CA VAL A 336 -4.53 16.38 18.75
C VAL A 336 -4.57 16.28 20.26
N ARG A 337 -5.02 17.37 20.92
CA ARG A 337 -5.04 17.47 22.38
C ARG A 337 -6.44 17.77 22.87
N ASN A 338 -6.71 17.31 24.10
CA ASN A 338 -7.94 17.62 24.84
C ASN A 338 -9.21 17.27 24.04
N ILE A 339 -9.19 16.11 23.38
CA ILE A 339 -10.36 15.60 22.67
C ILE A 339 -11.22 14.73 23.58
N TRP A 340 -12.49 14.58 23.23
CA TRP A 340 -13.35 13.57 23.83
C TRP A 340 -13.96 12.68 22.75
N ILE A 341 -14.26 11.42 23.16
CA ILE A 341 -14.94 10.41 22.34
C ILE A 341 -16.10 9.86 23.18
N GLU A 342 -17.29 9.75 22.59
CA GLU A 342 -18.42 9.06 23.23
C GLU A 342 -18.42 7.59 22.85
N VAL A 343 -18.55 6.73 23.87
CA VAL A 343 -18.40 5.28 23.74
C VAL A 343 -19.62 4.59 24.34
N PRO A 344 -20.23 3.60 23.66
CA PRO A 344 -21.31 2.79 24.26
C PRO A 344 -20.81 2.07 25.52
N TRP A 345 -21.54 2.23 26.62
CA TRP A 345 -21.22 1.61 27.90
C TRP A 345 -22.49 1.42 28.74
N ASP A 346 -22.95 0.20 28.83
CA ASP A 346 -24.19 -0.17 29.56
C ASP A 346 -23.95 -0.62 31.02
N GLY A 347 -22.69 -0.70 31.45
CA GLY A 347 -22.32 -1.04 32.80
C GLY A 347 -22.80 0.00 33.82
N SER A 348 -23.26 -0.44 35.00
CA SER A 348 -23.66 0.42 36.11
C SER A 348 -22.50 1.25 36.66
N ALA A 349 -21.32 0.65 36.76
CA ALA A 349 -20.09 1.32 37.21
C ALA A 349 -19.42 2.03 36.00
N LEU A 350 -18.81 3.21 36.24
CA LEU A 350 -17.95 3.86 35.26
C LEU A 350 -16.69 3.03 35.03
N PRO A 351 -16.28 2.79 33.80
CA PRO A 351 -15.02 2.13 33.49
C PRO A 351 -13.83 3.06 33.75
N LYS A 352 -12.65 2.50 33.97
CA LYS A 352 -11.39 3.19 33.71
C LYS A 352 -11.09 3.11 32.22
N ALA A 353 -10.61 4.20 31.64
CA ALA A 353 -10.18 4.26 30.27
C ALA A 353 -8.66 4.43 30.19
N MET A 354 -8.00 3.52 29.48
CA MET A 354 -6.53 3.42 29.40
C MET A 354 -6.09 3.54 27.94
N LEU A 355 -5.49 4.68 27.58
CA LEU A 355 -4.90 4.88 26.25
C LEU A 355 -3.55 4.15 26.18
N VAL A 356 -3.38 3.32 25.18
CA VAL A 356 -2.09 2.72 24.80
C VAL A 356 -1.29 3.77 24.05
N ALA A 357 -0.20 4.21 24.64
CA ALA A 357 0.73 5.20 24.11
C ALA A 357 2.17 4.74 24.33
N THR A 358 2.50 3.54 23.85
CA THR A 358 3.80 2.89 24.06
C THR A 358 4.97 3.89 24.02
N PRO A 359 5.85 3.98 25.02
CA PRO A 359 6.04 3.02 26.12
C PRO A 359 5.12 3.20 27.34
N ASP A 360 4.17 4.11 27.27
CA ASP A 360 3.32 4.49 28.39
C ASP A 360 1.88 3.96 28.20
N VAL A 361 1.14 3.93 29.33
CA VAL A 361 -0.31 3.76 29.35
C VAL A 361 -0.89 4.95 30.10
N VAL A 362 -1.67 5.76 29.40
CA VAL A 362 -2.23 7.02 29.91
C VAL A 362 -3.66 6.78 30.38
N GLU A 363 -3.96 7.12 31.64
CA GLU A 363 -5.34 7.08 32.14
C GLU A 363 -6.12 8.30 31.63
N CYS A 364 -7.26 8.04 31.00
CA CYS A 364 -8.17 9.04 30.46
C CYS A 364 -9.34 9.22 31.42
N SER A 365 -9.82 10.44 31.62
CA SER A 365 -10.99 10.69 32.45
C SER A 365 -12.27 10.21 31.75
N VAL A 366 -13.21 9.67 32.54
CA VAL A 366 -14.49 9.13 32.04
C VAL A 366 -15.63 9.72 32.84
N VAL A 367 -16.64 10.21 32.11
CA VAL A 367 -17.90 10.69 32.71
C VAL A 367 -19.09 10.07 31.98
N ARG A 368 -20.26 10.02 32.62
CA ARG A 368 -21.49 9.62 31.92
C ARG A 368 -21.80 10.61 30.81
N SER A 369 -22.15 10.11 29.63
CA SER A 369 -22.67 10.95 28.55
C SER A 369 -24.12 11.38 28.86
N THR A 370 -24.57 12.47 28.23
CA THR A 370 -25.98 12.83 28.20
C THR A 370 -26.83 11.82 27.43
N ARG A 371 -26.21 11.00 26.59
CA ARG A 371 -26.83 9.89 25.87
C ARG A 371 -26.89 8.66 26.79
N PRO A 372 -28.11 8.13 27.09
CA PRO A 372 -28.25 6.95 27.91
C PRO A 372 -27.46 5.74 27.37
N GLY A 373 -26.76 5.01 28.24
CA GLY A 373 -25.97 3.87 27.82
C GLY A 373 -24.62 4.22 27.19
N TRP A 374 -24.15 5.48 27.36
CA TRP A 374 -22.88 5.96 26.82
C TRP A 374 -22.03 6.64 27.92
N VAL A 375 -20.74 6.65 27.69
CA VAL A 375 -19.75 7.41 28.48
C VAL A 375 -18.95 8.30 27.55
N ARG A 376 -18.47 9.42 28.09
CA ARG A 376 -17.52 10.31 27.41
C ARG A 376 -16.14 10.09 27.99
N VAL A 377 -15.18 9.77 27.12
CA VAL A 377 -13.78 9.57 27.44
C VAL A 377 -13.01 10.80 26.99
N SER A 378 -12.35 11.49 27.91
CA SER A 378 -11.47 12.63 27.60
C SER A 378 -10.04 12.16 27.40
N VAL A 379 -9.52 12.31 26.21
CA VAL A 379 -8.17 11.89 25.79
C VAL A 379 -7.26 13.12 25.82
N PRO A 380 -6.22 13.12 26.69
CA PRO A 380 -5.35 14.29 26.83
C PRO A 380 -4.58 14.63 25.56
N SER A 381 -4.10 13.60 24.87
CA SER A 381 -3.44 13.71 23.57
C SER A 381 -3.54 12.41 22.80
N LEU A 382 -3.73 12.50 21.49
CA LEU A 382 -3.66 11.38 20.56
C LEU A 382 -2.65 11.74 19.47
N GLU A 383 -1.67 10.86 19.23
CA GLU A 383 -0.72 10.97 18.14
C GLU A 383 -1.07 9.94 17.07
N LEU A 384 -1.49 10.39 15.89
CA LEU A 384 -1.89 9.62 14.73
C LEU A 384 -3.03 8.63 15.00
N ALA A 385 -2.78 7.56 15.75
CA ALA A 385 -3.72 6.49 16.03
C ALA A 385 -3.36 5.74 17.30
N GLY A 386 -4.35 5.15 17.99
CA GLY A 386 -4.13 4.38 19.21
C GLY A 386 -5.36 3.63 19.68
N PHE A 387 -5.18 2.80 20.71
CA PHE A 387 -6.24 2.03 21.34
C PHE A 387 -6.54 2.56 22.73
N ILE A 388 -7.82 2.60 23.09
CA ILE A 388 -8.27 2.94 24.45
C ILE A 388 -9.05 1.76 24.99
N LEU A 389 -8.56 1.13 26.05
CA LEU A 389 -9.28 0.09 26.77
C LEU A 389 -10.18 0.72 27.83
N LEU A 390 -11.48 0.43 27.77
CA LEU A 390 -12.47 0.73 28.80
C LEU A 390 -12.79 -0.55 29.57
N SER A 391 -12.50 -0.57 30.86
CA SER A 391 -12.74 -1.74 31.71
C SER A 391 -12.99 -1.36 33.17
N THR A 392 -13.83 -2.13 33.85
CA THR A 392 -13.96 -2.11 35.33
C THR A 392 -13.09 -3.15 36.00
N ASN A 393 -12.45 -4.04 35.21
CA ASN A 393 -11.63 -5.12 35.69
C ASN A 393 -10.18 -4.67 35.91
N SER A 394 -9.76 -4.50 37.15
CA SER A 394 -8.39 -4.07 37.49
C SER A 394 -7.31 -5.06 37.03
N ARG A 395 -7.64 -6.37 36.92
CA ARG A 395 -6.71 -7.38 36.41
C ARG A 395 -6.42 -7.15 34.89
N GLU A 396 -7.45 -6.87 34.12
CA GLU A 396 -7.30 -6.58 32.69
C GLU A 396 -6.46 -5.31 32.45
N ILE A 397 -6.70 -4.26 33.23
CA ILE A 397 -5.89 -3.03 33.20
C ILE A 397 -4.42 -3.33 33.58
N ALA A 398 -4.19 -4.16 34.60
CA ALA A 398 -2.83 -4.56 34.98
C ALA A 398 -2.14 -5.38 33.86
N GLN A 399 -2.87 -6.27 33.19
CA GLN A 399 -2.40 -7.03 32.05
C GLN A 399 -2.02 -6.11 30.88
N LEU A 400 -2.86 -5.12 30.53
CA LEU A 400 -2.54 -4.12 29.52
C LEU A 400 -1.24 -3.39 29.85
N ARG A 401 -1.09 -2.90 31.07
CA ARG A 401 0.14 -2.20 31.52
C ARG A 401 1.38 -3.12 31.44
N SER A 402 1.24 -4.38 31.81
CA SER A 402 2.31 -5.37 31.69
C SER A 402 2.67 -5.63 30.22
N GLY A 403 1.67 -5.81 29.38
CA GLY A 403 1.87 -6.03 27.94
C GLY A 403 2.55 -4.85 27.24
N VAL A 404 2.20 -3.60 27.61
CA VAL A 404 2.90 -2.41 27.09
C VAL A 404 4.37 -2.39 27.49
N ARG A 405 4.70 -2.76 28.74
CA ARG A 405 6.11 -2.86 29.18
C ARG A 405 6.88 -3.94 28.42
N GLU A 406 6.24 -5.07 28.15
CA GLU A 406 6.83 -6.16 27.35
C GLU A 406 7.05 -5.70 25.90
N ALA A 407 6.02 -5.16 25.25
CA ALA A 407 6.10 -4.60 23.93
C ALA A 407 7.23 -3.57 23.79
N THR A 408 7.40 -2.72 24.82
CA THR A 408 8.49 -1.72 24.87
C THR A 408 9.87 -2.39 24.89
N ARG A 409 10.05 -3.46 25.67
CA ARG A 409 11.32 -4.20 25.69
C ARG A 409 11.62 -4.89 24.37
N GLU A 410 10.60 -5.48 23.74
CA GLU A 410 10.73 -6.15 22.44
C GLU A 410 11.01 -5.19 21.29
N LEU A 411 10.68 -3.89 21.42
CA LEU A 411 11.01 -2.84 20.46
C LEU A 411 12.46 -2.34 20.58
N SER A 412 13.15 -2.70 21.68
CA SER A 412 14.54 -2.28 21.91
C SER A 412 15.45 -2.70 20.74
N GLY A 413 16.33 -1.81 20.32
CA GLY A 413 17.19 -1.96 19.15
C GLY A 413 16.48 -1.66 17.82
N LEU A 414 15.22 -2.06 17.63
CA LEU A 414 14.44 -1.67 16.44
C LEU A 414 14.13 -0.18 16.44
N ALA A 415 13.74 0.37 17.58
CA ALA A 415 13.41 1.78 17.74
C ALA A 415 14.58 2.69 17.37
N VAL A 416 15.79 2.42 17.89
CA VAL A 416 16.99 3.20 17.55
C VAL A 416 17.37 3.03 16.08
N ALA A 417 17.34 1.79 15.56
CA ALA A 417 17.66 1.54 14.16
C ALA A 417 16.69 2.28 13.21
N GLY A 418 15.40 2.25 13.52
CA GLY A 418 14.37 2.96 12.77
C GLY A 418 14.54 4.47 12.83
N SER A 419 14.85 5.02 14.00
CA SER A 419 15.08 6.43 14.20
C SER A 419 16.28 6.95 13.39
N ILE A 420 17.38 6.22 13.41
CA ILE A 420 18.59 6.57 12.63
C ILE A 420 18.29 6.53 11.13
N ALA A 421 17.59 5.49 10.67
CA ALA A 421 17.20 5.34 9.27
C ALA A 421 16.28 6.47 8.81
N GLN A 422 15.25 6.81 9.58
CA GLN A 422 14.34 7.92 9.30
C GLN A 422 15.07 9.26 9.26
N THR A 423 15.96 9.52 10.22
CA THR A 423 16.76 10.74 10.24
C THR A 423 17.66 10.87 9.01
N ARG A 424 18.29 9.76 8.57
CA ARG A 424 19.09 9.73 7.35
C ARG A 424 18.26 9.99 6.10
N LYS A 425 17.08 9.37 6.00
CA LYS A 425 16.13 9.55 4.89
C LYS A 425 15.70 11.01 4.76
N VAL A 426 15.29 11.64 5.86
CA VAL A 426 14.86 13.03 5.90
C VAL A 426 16.02 13.99 5.60
N SER A 427 17.19 13.75 6.17
CA SER A 427 18.40 14.50 5.87
C SER A 427 18.77 14.42 4.37
N GLY A 428 18.76 13.21 3.81
CA GLY A 428 19.03 13.00 2.38
C GLY A 428 18.03 13.71 1.48
N ALA A 429 16.74 13.71 1.84
CA ALA A 429 15.69 14.43 1.12
C ALA A 429 15.92 15.94 1.17
N ALA A 430 16.21 16.51 2.36
CA ALA A 430 16.50 17.94 2.54
C ALA A 430 17.69 18.39 1.68
N TRP A 431 18.74 17.60 1.63
CA TRP A 431 19.88 17.88 0.77
C TRP A 431 19.54 17.82 -0.72
N SER A 432 18.78 16.81 -1.12
CA SER A 432 18.51 16.58 -2.55
C SER A 432 17.59 17.62 -3.18
N VAL A 433 16.76 18.30 -2.40
CA VAL A 433 15.87 19.38 -2.89
C VAL A 433 16.45 20.78 -2.71
N GLY A 434 17.69 20.90 -2.19
CA GLY A 434 18.31 22.21 -1.96
C GLY A 434 17.52 23.05 -0.95
N PHE A 435 16.91 22.39 0.05
CA PHE A 435 16.12 23.05 1.08
C PHE A 435 17.01 23.90 1.97
N GLY A 436 16.89 25.21 1.84
CA GLY A 436 17.80 26.16 2.47
C GLY A 436 19.23 26.07 1.90
N ASN A 437 20.14 26.77 2.53
CA ASN A 437 21.56 26.49 2.32
C ASN A 437 21.96 25.25 3.15
N LEU A 438 23.11 24.66 2.85
CA LEU A 438 23.63 23.47 3.53
C LEU A 438 23.66 23.58 5.06
N TYR A 439 23.82 24.80 5.57
CA TYR A 439 23.88 25.10 6.98
C TYR A 439 22.48 25.04 7.63
N GLU A 440 21.45 25.56 6.96
CA GLU A 440 20.07 25.57 7.47
C GLU A 440 19.47 24.18 7.47
N ALA A 441 19.60 23.43 6.39
CA ALA A 441 19.14 22.04 6.31
C ALA A 441 19.80 21.15 7.38
N GLY A 442 21.12 21.34 7.59
CA GLY A 442 21.84 20.67 8.66
C GLY A 442 21.31 21.00 10.05
N ASN A 443 21.04 22.28 10.31
CA ASN A 443 20.54 22.72 11.63
C ASN A 443 19.15 22.18 11.94
N LEU A 444 18.26 22.05 10.96
CA LEU A 444 16.92 21.50 11.15
C LEU A 444 16.93 20.00 11.52
N VAL A 445 17.88 19.24 10.99
CA VAL A 445 17.99 17.79 11.25
C VAL A 445 18.85 17.48 12.49
N MET A 446 19.76 18.37 12.87
CA MET A 446 20.67 18.14 14.01
C MET A 446 19.98 17.82 15.34
N PRO A 447 18.81 18.38 15.70
CA PRO A 447 18.08 17.94 16.89
C PRO A 447 17.72 16.47 16.85
N ALA A 448 17.28 15.92 15.70
CA ALA A 448 17.01 14.48 15.55
C ALA A 448 18.29 13.64 15.70
N VAL A 449 19.41 14.10 15.14
CA VAL A 449 20.72 13.42 15.29
C VAL A 449 21.11 13.32 16.77
N ARG A 450 21.04 14.42 17.54
CA ARG A 450 21.33 14.43 18.98
C ARG A 450 20.38 13.53 19.76
N THR A 451 19.11 13.50 19.38
CA THR A 451 18.13 12.60 19.99
C THR A 451 18.46 11.13 19.72
N ASN A 452 18.96 10.82 18.52
CA ASN A 452 19.44 9.48 18.20
C ASN A 452 20.70 9.09 19.01
N GLU A 453 21.64 10.01 19.24
CA GLU A 453 22.79 9.77 20.10
C GLU A 453 22.35 9.38 21.51
N ARG A 454 21.41 10.11 22.10
CA ARG A 454 20.80 9.78 23.40
C ARG A 454 20.07 8.42 23.36
N GLY A 455 19.42 8.09 22.24
CA GLY A 455 18.78 6.78 22.02
C GLY A 455 19.78 5.62 22.03
N ILE A 456 20.94 5.79 21.37
CA ILE A 456 22.04 4.82 21.39
C ILE A 456 22.56 4.64 22.82
N GLU A 457 22.72 5.73 23.58
CA GLU A 457 23.13 5.64 25.00
C GLU A 457 22.07 4.94 25.86
N ALA A 458 20.78 5.14 25.61
CA ALA A 458 19.69 4.45 26.30
C ALA A 458 19.72 2.95 26.01
N LEU A 459 19.92 2.57 24.74
CA LEU A 459 20.11 1.18 24.31
C LEU A 459 21.30 0.53 25.03
N ALA A 460 22.43 1.22 25.07
CA ALA A 460 23.64 0.73 25.73
C ALA A 460 23.45 0.50 27.25
N ARG A 461 22.54 1.24 27.88
CA ARG A 461 22.16 1.06 29.30
C ARG A 461 21.04 0.04 29.51
N GLY A 462 20.45 -0.50 28.44
CA GLY A 462 19.28 -1.37 28.51
C GLY A 462 17.99 -0.66 28.92
N ASP A 463 17.90 0.66 28.75
CA ASP A 463 16.72 1.47 29.06
C ASP A 463 15.77 1.56 27.85
N ALA A 464 15.02 0.49 27.62
CA ALA A 464 14.07 0.38 26.52
C ALA A 464 12.97 1.47 26.55
N VAL A 465 12.60 1.95 27.74
CA VAL A 465 11.59 3.02 27.86
C VAL A 465 12.13 4.34 27.35
N ALA A 466 13.34 4.71 27.75
CA ALA A 466 13.99 5.92 27.24
C ALA A 466 14.25 5.81 25.72
N GLU A 467 14.69 4.63 25.25
CA GLU A 467 14.93 4.36 23.84
C GLU A 467 13.69 4.62 22.98
N VAL A 468 12.54 4.03 23.31
CA VAL A 468 11.30 4.19 22.56
C VAL A 468 10.76 5.64 22.64
N ARG A 469 10.92 6.32 23.77
CA ARG A 469 10.57 7.77 23.87
C ARG A 469 11.43 8.62 22.96
N LEU A 470 12.75 8.40 22.94
CA LEU A 470 13.68 9.13 22.11
C LEU A 470 13.47 8.86 20.62
N TRP A 471 13.13 7.62 20.25
CA TRP A 471 12.70 7.30 18.88
C TRP A 471 11.48 8.13 18.46
N LYS A 472 10.42 8.18 19.26
CA LYS A 472 9.23 9.00 18.97
C LYS A 472 9.56 10.49 18.91
N GLU A 473 10.43 10.99 19.79
CA GLU A 473 10.90 12.37 19.77
C GLU A 473 11.64 12.70 18.46
N ALA A 474 12.57 11.85 18.03
CA ALA A 474 13.30 12.02 16.79
C ALA A 474 12.37 11.97 15.55
N ASN A 475 11.38 11.06 15.54
CA ASN A 475 10.40 10.99 14.47
C ASN A 475 9.54 12.27 14.39
N ARG A 476 9.14 12.87 15.52
CA ARG A 476 8.43 14.16 15.52
C ARG A 476 9.28 15.27 14.93
N ILE A 477 10.57 15.33 15.27
CA ILE A 477 11.50 16.30 14.68
C ILE A 477 11.62 16.06 13.16
N CYS A 478 11.80 14.81 12.72
CA CYS A 478 11.84 14.47 11.31
C CYS A 478 10.56 14.89 10.58
N ARG A 479 9.40 14.70 11.21
CA ARG A 479 8.10 15.11 10.66
C ARG A 479 8.06 16.65 10.47
N THR A 480 8.46 17.43 11.46
CA THR A 480 8.52 18.90 11.36
C THR A 480 9.44 19.37 10.21
N VAL A 481 10.56 18.66 10.00
CA VAL A 481 11.44 18.95 8.86
C VAL A 481 10.75 18.64 7.53
N LEU A 482 10.10 17.48 7.42
CA LEU A 482 9.33 17.12 6.22
C LEU A 482 8.21 18.12 5.93
N ASP A 483 7.47 18.56 6.95
CA ASP A 483 6.42 19.58 6.83
C ASP A 483 6.98 20.90 6.27
N SER A 484 8.10 21.34 6.80
CA SER A 484 8.79 22.53 6.31
C SER A 484 9.22 22.40 4.86
N MET A 485 9.69 21.20 4.47
CA MET A 485 10.06 20.92 3.09
C MET A 485 8.84 20.89 2.17
N MET A 486 7.69 20.38 2.62
CA MET A 486 6.45 20.39 1.83
C MET A 486 5.92 21.81 1.63
N VAL A 487 5.99 22.67 2.63
CA VAL A 487 5.67 24.11 2.48
C VAL A 487 6.58 24.75 1.43
N PHE A 488 7.87 24.42 1.45
CA PHE A 488 8.83 24.89 0.45
C PHE A 488 8.49 24.35 -0.95
N ALA A 489 8.06 23.08 -1.06
CA ALA A 489 7.63 22.47 -2.31
C ALA A 489 6.35 23.15 -2.85
N GLU A 490 5.37 23.37 -1.99
CA GLU A 490 4.11 24.03 -2.36
C GLU A 490 4.33 25.47 -2.85
N ALA A 491 5.25 26.21 -2.24
CA ALA A 491 5.62 27.55 -2.70
C ALA A 491 6.25 27.57 -4.11
N ARG A 492 6.58 26.41 -4.66
CA ARG A 492 7.13 26.21 -6.00
C ARG A 492 6.19 25.42 -6.91
N ARG A 493 4.93 25.34 -6.56
CA ARG A 493 3.91 24.59 -7.31
C ARG A 493 3.93 24.90 -8.81
N ASP A 494 4.10 26.16 -9.18
CA ASP A 494 4.11 26.62 -10.58
C ASP A 494 5.27 26.04 -11.39
N LEU A 495 6.33 25.58 -10.73
CA LEU A 495 7.47 24.93 -11.37
C LEU A 495 7.28 23.43 -11.56
N VAL A 496 6.24 22.85 -10.95
CA VAL A 496 5.96 21.41 -10.98
C VAL A 496 4.93 21.12 -12.06
N PRO A 497 5.17 20.16 -12.98
CA PRO A 497 4.18 19.75 -13.98
C PRO A 497 2.84 19.37 -13.35
N ALA A 498 1.73 19.70 -14.01
CA ALA A 498 0.38 19.53 -13.47
C ALA A 498 0.08 18.12 -12.93
N PRO A 499 0.47 17.01 -13.58
CA PRO A 499 0.24 15.67 -13.04
C PRO A 499 0.93 15.41 -11.70
N GLN A 500 2.05 16.09 -11.43
CA GLN A 500 2.85 15.93 -10.22
C GLN A 500 2.41 16.87 -9.09
N GLN A 501 1.70 17.96 -9.41
CA GLN A 501 1.22 18.93 -8.41
C GLN A 501 0.32 18.28 -7.34
N ARG A 502 -0.38 17.19 -7.67
CA ARG A 502 -1.19 16.42 -6.73
C ARG A 502 -0.38 15.81 -5.59
N PHE A 503 0.93 15.62 -5.79
CA PHE A 503 1.82 15.05 -4.78
C PHE A 503 2.53 16.10 -3.91
N LEU A 504 2.40 17.40 -4.21
CA LEU A 504 3.09 18.47 -3.48
C LEU A 504 2.71 18.53 -2.01
N ASN A 505 1.51 18.07 -1.65
CA ASN A 505 1.06 17.96 -0.27
C ASN A 505 1.50 16.65 0.41
N SER A 506 2.53 16.01 -0.12
CA SER A 506 3.06 14.74 0.37
C SER A 506 4.59 14.76 0.32
N PRO A 507 5.27 13.89 1.07
CA PRO A 507 6.72 13.68 0.93
C PRO A 507 7.16 13.37 -0.50
N TYR A 508 6.27 12.83 -1.34
CA TYR A 508 6.52 12.54 -2.75
C TYR A 508 6.68 13.80 -3.62
N GLY A 509 6.08 14.93 -3.22
CA GLY A 509 6.28 16.21 -3.89
C GLY A 509 7.74 16.67 -3.94
N LEU A 510 8.53 16.27 -2.95
CA LEU A 510 9.96 16.53 -2.91
C LEU A 510 10.70 15.85 -4.07
N TYR A 511 10.27 14.66 -4.49
CA TYR A 511 10.84 13.97 -5.65
C TYR A 511 10.50 14.69 -6.95
N ALA A 512 9.29 15.22 -7.09
CA ALA A 512 8.91 16.01 -8.24
C ALA A 512 9.79 17.26 -8.37
N ILE A 513 10.07 17.96 -7.27
CA ILE A 513 10.97 19.14 -7.26
C ILE A 513 12.41 18.74 -7.54
N LYS A 514 12.90 17.66 -6.92
CA LYS A 514 14.25 17.14 -7.19
C LYS A 514 14.47 16.91 -8.68
N ASN A 515 13.50 16.36 -9.37
CA ASN A 515 13.60 16.08 -10.80
C ASN A 515 13.56 17.36 -11.66
N LEU A 516 12.83 18.40 -11.22
CA LEU A 516 12.89 19.72 -11.86
C LEU A 516 14.24 20.40 -11.69
N MET A 517 14.91 20.18 -10.54
CA MET A 517 16.23 20.75 -10.26
C MET A 517 17.38 19.95 -10.89
N ARG A 518 17.15 18.69 -11.27
CA ARG A 518 18.05 18.00 -12.20
C ARG A 518 17.93 18.74 -13.53
N ALA A 519 18.90 19.58 -13.84
CA ALA A 519 19.01 20.13 -15.20
C ALA A 519 18.85 18.98 -16.21
N PRO A 520 18.13 19.18 -17.32
CA PRO A 520 18.13 18.21 -18.40
C PRO A 520 19.60 17.88 -18.64
N THR A 521 19.98 16.60 -18.49
CA THR A 521 21.36 16.22 -18.82
C THR A 521 21.59 16.79 -20.20
N ALA A 522 22.61 17.61 -20.35
CA ALA A 522 22.94 18.29 -21.63
C ALA A 522 23.07 17.31 -22.81
N ASN A 523 22.93 16.03 -22.56
CA ASN A 523 23.08 14.89 -23.42
C ASN A 523 21.81 14.02 -23.62
N ASP A 524 20.64 14.40 -23.12
CA ASP A 524 19.42 13.62 -23.44
C ASP A 524 19.09 13.82 -24.93
N PRO A 525 19.29 12.81 -25.81
CA PRO A 525 19.03 12.97 -27.24
C PRO A 525 17.55 13.00 -27.59
N TRP A 526 16.67 12.77 -26.62
CA TRP A 526 15.24 12.59 -26.84
C TRP A 526 14.45 13.87 -26.61
N ASN A 527 13.80 14.36 -27.65
CA ASN A 527 12.86 15.46 -27.60
C ASN A 527 11.45 14.89 -27.36
N LYS A 528 10.93 15.07 -26.14
CA LYS A 528 9.68 14.45 -25.66
C LYS A 528 8.48 15.27 -26.11
N VAL A 529 7.40 14.59 -26.50
CA VAL A 529 6.12 15.25 -26.77
C VAL A 529 5.50 15.68 -25.44
N ALA A 530 5.45 16.99 -25.24
CA ALA A 530 5.02 17.57 -23.96
C ALA A 530 3.50 17.80 -23.85
N THR A 531 2.80 17.97 -24.99
CA THR A 531 1.38 18.30 -24.98
C THR A 531 0.61 17.52 -26.05
N TRP A 532 -0.61 17.13 -25.68
CA TRP A 532 -1.51 16.36 -26.51
C TRP A 532 -2.92 16.96 -26.50
N GLU A 533 -3.66 16.75 -27.57
CA GLU A 533 -5.11 16.76 -27.54
C GLU A 533 -5.61 15.32 -27.50
N VAL A 534 -6.54 15.01 -26.59
CA VAL A 534 -7.05 13.66 -26.37
C VAL A 534 -8.56 13.60 -26.55
N THR A 535 -9.07 12.48 -27.06
CA THR A 535 -10.50 12.21 -27.19
C THR A 535 -10.81 10.73 -26.99
N GLY A 536 -12.02 10.43 -26.56
CA GLY A 536 -12.50 9.10 -26.17
C GLY A 536 -13.41 9.21 -24.95
N PRO A 537 -13.58 8.11 -24.20
CA PRO A 537 -13.08 6.76 -24.47
C PRO A 537 -13.97 5.98 -25.43
N PHE A 538 -13.40 5.09 -26.23
CA PHE A 538 -14.13 4.18 -27.09
C PHE A 538 -14.00 2.74 -26.58
N PRO A 539 -14.94 1.83 -26.87
CA PRO A 539 -14.89 0.45 -26.37
C PRO A 539 -13.65 -0.30 -26.86
N LEU A 540 -12.94 -0.98 -25.96
CA LEU A 540 -11.85 -1.91 -26.32
C LEU A 540 -12.39 -3.31 -26.62
N ASN A 541 -13.36 -3.78 -25.85
CA ASN A 541 -13.93 -5.13 -25.90
C ASN A 541 -12.85 -6.22 -25.70
N TYR A 542 -11.99 -6.02 -24.70
CA TYR A 542 -11.00 -7.00 -24.26
C TYR A 542 -11.71 -8.17 -23.59
N ASP A 543 -11.31 -9.40 -23.94
CA ASP A 543 -11.78 -10.62 -23.32
C ASP A 543 -10.67 -11.25 -22.46
N GLU A 544 -10.87 -11.30 -21.17
CA GLU A 544 -9.91 -11.89 -20.20
C GLU A 544 -9.68 -13.40 -20.43
N ASN A 545 -10.63 -14.09 -21.07
CA ASN A 545 -10.51 -15.53 -21.34
C ASN A 545 -9.62 -15.83 -22.56
N THR A 546 -9.35 -14.83 -23.38
CA THR A 546 -8.49 -14.93 -24.56
C THR A 546 -7.47 -13.79 -24.59
N PRO A 547 -6.60 -13.66 -23.60
CA PRO A 547 -5.70 -12.51 -23.45
C PRO A 547 -4.70 -12.35 -24.58
N GLU A 548 -4.43 -13.42 -25.34
CA GLU A 548 -3.56 -13.41 -26.52
C GLU A 548 -4.26 -12.86 -27.76
N ALA A 549 -5.59 -12.75 -27.75
CA ALA A 549 -6.35 -12.24 -28.89
C ALA A 549 -6.33 -10.71 -28.90
N ILE A 550 -6.04 -10.12 -30.05
CA ILE A 550 -6.09 -8.66 -30.21
C ILE A 550 -7.55 -8.20 -30.07
N PRO A 551 -7.87 -7.31 -29.11
CA PRO A 551 -9.24 -6.89 -28.86
C PRO A 551 -9.88 -6.23 -30.09
N PRO A 552 -11.19 -6.46 -30.34
CA PRO A 552 -11.88 -5.85 -31.47
C PRO A 552 -11.75 -4.32 -31.51
N GLY A 553 -11.85 -3.63 -30.37
CA GLY A 553 -11.75 -2.18 -30.31
C GLY A 553 -10.33 -1.65 -30.60
N PHE A 554 -9.29 -2.45 -30.39
CA PHE A 554 -7.93 -2.08 -30.78
C PHE A 554 -7.77 -2.10 -32.29
N GLN A 555 -8.44 -3.03 -32.99
CA GLN A 555 -8.41 -3.14 -34.46
C GLN A 555 -9.38 -2.18 -35.16
N PHE A 556 -10.54 -1.93 -34.52
CA PHE A 556 -11.61 -1.13 -35.12
C PHE A 556 -11.17 0.33 -35.33
N ALA A 557 -11.35 0.85 -36.55
CA ALA A 557 -11.05 2.24 -36.85
C ALA A 557 -12.18 3.16 -36.35
N TYR A 558 -12.00 3.78 -35.20
CA TYR A 558 -12.92 4.79 -34.69
C TYR A 558 -12.79 6.11 -35.46
N PRO A 559 -13.80 7.01 -35.35
CA PRO A 559 -13.83 8.27 -36.15
C PRO A 559 -12.55 9.13 -36.11
N PRO A 560 -11.77 9.21 -35.00
CA PRO A 560 -10.51 9.96 -35.00
C PRO A 560 -9.44 9.47 -35.98
N GLU A 561 -9.51 8.22 -36.44
CA GLU A 561 -8.61 7.68 -37.49
C GLU A 561 -8.98 8.14 -38.91
N ASN A 562 -10.21 8.63 -39.10
CA ASN A 562 -10.68 9.10 -40.39
C ASN A 562 -10.54 10.61 -40.49
N VAL A 563 -9.68 11.08 -41.44
CA VAL A 563 -9.41 12.50 -41.64
C VAL A 563 -10.68 13.33 -41.86
N ALA A 564 -11.69 12.78 -42.55
CA ALA A 564 -12.94 13.48 -42.82
C ALA A 564 -13.81 13.74 -41.57
N THR A 565 -13.66 12.95 -40.51
CA THR A 565 -14.43 13.02 -39.28
C THR A 565 -13.58 13.35 -38.05
N ALA A 566 -12.29 13.57 -38.22
CA ALA A 566 -11.32 13.74 -37.11
C ALA A 566 -11.50 15.03 -36.29
N ALA A 567 -12.37 15.95 -36.69
CA ALA A 567 -12.61 17.20 -35.96
C ALA A 567 -13.49 16.99 -34.70
N GLY A 568 -14.38 15.97 -34.70
CA GLY A 568 -15.36 15.74 -33.63
C GLY A 568 -16.53 16.75 -33.63
N PRO A 569 -17.42 16.73 -32.64
CA PRO A 569 -17.39 15.80 -31.49
C PRO A 569 -17.68 14.35 -31.87
N PHE A 570 -17.33 13.43 -30.97
CA PHE A 570 -17.43 11.99 -31.20
C PHE A 570 -18.41 11.37 -30.23
N ALA A 571 -19.18 10.36 -30.65
CA ALA A 571 -19.95 9.48 -29.77
C ALA A 571 -18.98 8.49 -29.12
N THR A 572 -18.93 8.51 -27.80
CA THR A 572 -18.01 7.70 -26.98
C THR A 572 -18.76 7.00 -25.85
N VAL A 573 -18.06 6.20 -25.07
CA VAL A 573 -18.65 5.55 -23.87
C VAL A 573 -19.11 6.60 -22.85
N ASP A 574 -18.41 7.72 -22.73
CA ASP A 574 -18.77 8.85 -21.85
C ASP A 574 -19.78 9.84 -22.47
N GLY A 575 -20.43 9.50 -23.59
CA GLY A 575 -21.32 10.36 -24.33
C GLY A 575 -20.64 11.11 -25.45
N GLN A 576 -21.10 12.33 -25.77
CA GLN A 576 -20.47 13.15 -26.83
C GLN A 576 -19.21 13.84 -26.27
N THR A 577 -18.04 13.55 -26.83
CA THR A 577 -16.77 14.14 -26.41
C THR A 577 -16.05 14.82 -27.59
N GLY A 578 -15.36 15.93 -27.30
CA GLY A 578 -14.42 16.58 -28.23
C GLY A 578 -12.98 16.33 -27.81
N TRP A 579 -12.07 16.98 -28.53
CA TRP A 579 -10.66 17.01 -28.16
C TRP A 579 -10.45 17.87 -26.92
N LYS A 580 -9.67 17.35 -25.96
CA LYS A 580 -9.30 18.02 -24.70
C LYS A 580 -7.78 18.10 -24.62
N ARG A 581 -7.22 19.21 -24.16
CA ARG A 581 -5.77 19.32 -23.96
C ARG A 581 -5.34 18.59 -22.69
N THR A 582 -4.22 17.89 -22.78
CA THR A 582 -3.49 17.29 -21.67
C THR A 582 -1.99 17.48 -21.89
N SER A 583 -1.21 17.29 -20.82
CA SER A 583 0.24 17.46 -20.85
C SER A 583 0.94 16.23 -20.29
N ALA A 584 2.10 15.93 -20.84
CA ALA A 584 3.01 14.98 -20.28
C ALA A 584 3.64 15.51 -18.98
N ASP A 585 4.07 14.60 -18.14
CA ASP A 585 4.93 14.92 -17.00
C ASP A 585 6.37 15.24 -17.44
N ILE A 586 7.25 15.48 -16.49
CA ILE A 586 8.67 15.79 -16.75
C ILE A 586 9.41 14.63 -17.42
N THR A 587 8.93 13.39 -17.25
CA THR A 587 9.51 12.21 -17.91
C THR A 587 9.06 12.08 -19.35
N GLY A 588 8.05 12.84 -19.76
CA GLY A 588 7.40 12.76 -21.07
C GLY A 588 6.23 11.77 -21.10
N ILE A 589 5.80 11.24 -19.95
CA ILE A 589 4.64 10.35 -19.85
C ILE A 589 3.37 11.18 -19.69
N THR A 590 2.38 10.89 -20.53
CA THR A 590 1.03 11.44 -20.45
C THR A 590 0.11 10.44 -19.79
N ASP A 591 -0.59 10.84 -18.73
CA ASP A 591 -1.58 10.04 -18.01
C ASP A 591 -2.99 10.46 -18.46
N PHE A 592 -3.79 9.48 -18.91
CA PHE A 592 -5.14 9.70 -19.44
C PHE A 592 -6.25 9.45 -18.40
N LEU A 593 -5.95 8.89 -17.22
CA LEU A 593 -6.95 8.55 -16.20
C LEU A 593 -7.83 9.73 -15.79
N ASN A 594 -7.25 10.94 -15.76
CA ASN A 594 -7.98 12.15 -15.39
C ASN A 594 -8.70 12.82 -16.57
N SER A 595 -8.56 12.28 -17.78
CA SER A 595 -9.16 12.85 -18.98
C SER A 595 -10.57 12.30 -19.26
N PHE A 596 -10.92 11.15 -18.69
CA PHE A 596 -12.15 10.42 -19.00
C PHE A 596 -12.82 9.87 -17.74
N SER A 597 -14.15 9.66 -17.78
CA SER A 597 -14.91 9.06 -16.68
C SER A 597 -14.81 7.55 -16.70
N THR A 598 -14.86 6.93 -17.89
CA THR A 598 -14.65 5.49 -18.07
C THR A 598 -13.20 5.25 -18.44
N THR A 599 -12.51 4.44 -17.66
CA THR A 599 -11.05 4.25 -17.81
C THR A 599 -10.61 2.80 -17.97
N ALA A 600 -11.49 1.82 -17.89
CA ALA A 600 -11.17 0.40 -18.06
C ALA A 600 -11.86 -0.20 -19.28
N ASN A 601 -11.18 -1.12 -19.96
CA ASN A 601 -11.65 -1.81 -21.17
C ASN A 601 -12.02 -0.83 -22.30
N VAL A 602 -11.17 0.16 -22.52
CA VAL A 602 -11.39 1.27 -23.45
C VAL A 602 -10.12 1.64 -24.21
N VAL A 603 -10.29 2.44 -25.30
CA VAL A 603 -9.19 3.10 -26.01
C VAL A 603 -9.43 4.60 -26.04
N CYS A 604 -8.36 5.39 -26.02
CA CYS A 604 -8.41 6.82 -26.37
C CYS A 604 -7.53 7.13 -27.57
N TYR A 605 -7.72 8.32 -28.11
CA TYR A 605 -6.84 8.90 -29.11
C TYR A 605 -6.15 10.13 -28.54
N ALA A 606 -4.85 10.24 -28.83
CA ALA A 606 -4.03 11.40 -28.52
C ALA A 606 -3.41 11.93 -29.83
N ARG A 607 -3.53 13.21 -30.09
CA ARG A 607 -2.92 13.84 -31.29
C ARG A 607 -2.03 15.00 -30.90
N THR A 608 -1.02 15.21 -31.73
CA THR A 608 -0.14 16.36 -31.70
C THR A 608 0.46 16.58 -33.11
N PHE A 609 1.17 17.68 -33.32
CA PHE A 609 1.92 17.91 -34.54
C PHE A 609 3.40 18.08 -34.23
N VAL A 610 4.24 17.44 -35.04
CA VAL A 610 5.69 17.61 -35.03
C VAL A 610 6.09 18.49 -36.22
N ILE A 611 6.74 19.60 -35.93
CA ILE A 611 7.21 20.55 -36.97
C ILE A 611 8.69 20.28 -37.19
N ALA A 612 9.03 19.79 -38.39
CA ALA A 612 10.40 19.54 -38.82
C ALA A 612 10.88 20.66 -39.76
N PRO A 613 12.10 21.17 -39.57
CA PRO A 613 12.63 22.25 -40.46
C PRO A 613 12.91 21.80 -41.88
N ARG A 614 13.04 20.50 -42.12
CA ARG A 614 13.30 19.83 -43.38
C ARG A 614 12.85 18.37 -43.31
N ASP A 615 12.80 17.69 -44.47
CA ASP A 615 12.61 16.25 -44.51
C ASP A 615 13.68 15.57 -43.67
N THR A 616 13.25 14.75 -42.69
CA THR A 616 14.13 14.19 -41.67
C THR A 616 13.74 12.75 -41.39
N VAL A 617 14.71 11.85 -41.43
CA VAL A 617 14.58 10.50 -40.90
C VAL A 617 15.03 10.53 -39.44
N VAL A 618 14.18 10.06 -38.54
CA VAL A 618 14.43 10.15 -37.09
C VAL A 618 13.93 8.91 -36.36
N GLU A 619 14.62 8.48 -35.30
CA GLU A 619 14.11 7.44 -34.43
C GLU A 619 13.03 8.04 -33.54
N MET A 620 11.83 7.43 -33.56
CA MET A 620 10.74 7.67 -32.62
C MET A 620 10.79 6.60 -31.53
N SER A 621 10.69 7.02 -30.31
CA SER A 621 10.63 6.14 -29.14
C SER A 621 9.28 6.28 -28.45
N LEU A 622 8.69 5.15 -28.06
CA LEU A 622 7.42 5.14 -27.35
C LEU A 622 7.35 4.09 -26.27
N GLY A 623 6.45 4.32 -25.34
CA GLY A 623 6.02 3.39 -24.30
C GLY A 623 4.55 3.62 -23.98
N SER A 624 3.82 2.56 -23.70
CA SER A 624 2.38 2.63 -23.44
C SER A 624 1.95 1.70 -22.32
N ASN A 625 0.89 2.05 -21.67
CA ASN A 625 0.09 1.21 -20.80
C ASN A 625 -1.36 1.25 -21.32
N ASP A 626 -1.96 0.18 -21.90
CA ASP A 626 -1.31 -1.10 -22.17
C ASP A 626 -0.65 -1.13 -23.54
N GLY A 627 -1.41 -1.27 -24.61
CA GLY A 627 -0.95 -1.26 -26.00
C GLY A 627 -1.16 0.08 -26.69
N ALA A 628 -0.56 0.25 -27.86
CA ALA A 628 -0.74 1.44 -28.65
C ALA A 628 -0.59 1.19 -30.16
N LYS A 629 -1.28 2.02 -30.96
CA LYS A 629 -0.99 2.26 -32.37
C LYS A 629 -0.59 3.71 -32.58
N VAL A 630 0.33 3.96 -33.52
CA VAL A 630 0.76 5.32 -33.86
C VAL A 630 0.78 5.50 -35.35
N TRP A 631 0.22 6.61 -35.80
CA TRP A 631 0.26 7.06 -37.20
C TRP A 631 1.02 8.38 -37.30
N ILE A 632 1.79 8.54 -38.39
CA ILE A 632 2.41 9.80 -38.78
C ILE A 632 1.92 10.14 -40.18
N ASN A 633 1.26 11.31 -40.33
CA ASN A 633 0.66 11.77 -41.57
C ASN A 633 -0.34 10.77 -42.21
N GLY A 634 -0.99 9.93 -41.37
CA GLY A 634 -1.94 8.90 -41.78
C GLY A 634 -1.32 7.52 -42.02
N ASP A 635 -0.01 7.39 -42.07
CA ASP A 635 0.68 6.11 -42.22
C ASP A 635 0.86 5.47 -40.84
N GLU A 636 0.40 4.22 -40.64
CA GLU A 636 0.62 3.46 -39.39
C GLU A 636 2.11 3.08 -39.29
N VAL A 637 2.79 3.64 -38.30
CA VAL A 637 4.22 3.43 -38.07
C VAL A 637 4.49 2.48 -36.91
N PHE A 638 3.49 2.23 -36.04
CA PHE A 638 3.62 1.33 -34.92
C PHE A 638 2.26 0.76 -34.50
N ALA A 639 2.24 -0.53 -34.16
CA ALA A 639 1.10 -1.19 -33.53
C ALA A 639 1.60 -2.30 -32.60
N LEU A 640 1.14 -2.31 -31.36
CA LEU A 640 1.42 -3.36 -30.37
C LEU A 640 0.25 -3.48 -29.40
N HIS A 641 -0.28 -4.70 -29.28
CA HIS A 641 -1.14 -5.14 -28.20
C HIS A 641 -0.36 -6.18 -27.36
N PRO A 642 0.09 -5.85 -26.15
CA PRO A 642 0.76 -6.82 -25.28
C PRO A 642 -0.30 -7.68 -24.58
N PRO A 643 -0.24 -9.03 -24.68
CA PRO A 643 -1.14 -9.91 -23.96
C PRO A 643 -1.15 -9.62 -22.45
N GLY A 644 -2.36 -9.43 -21.89
CA GLY A 644 -2.52 -9.11 -20.47
C GLY A 644 -2.06 -7.71 -20.05
N GLY A 645 -1.69 -6.86 -20.99
CA GLY A 645 -1.26 -5.48 -20.73
C GLY A 645 0.22 -5.33 -20.33
N ARG A 646 0.63 -4.08 -20.14
CA ARG A 646 1.99 -3.73 -19.64
C ARG A 646 2.00 -2.36 -18.97
N THR A 647 3.00 -2.09 -18.15
CA THR A 647 3.25 -0.75 -17.58
C THR A 647 4.00 0.13 -18.59
N ALA A 648 3.61 1.40 -18.73
CA ALA A 648 4.33 2.33 -19.57
C ALA A 648 5.72 2.66 -18.99
N ALA A 649 6.73 2.70 -19.85
CA ALA A 649 8.05 3.20 -19.53
C ALA A 649 8.66 3.93 -20.73
N PRO A 650 9.53 4.92 -20.53
CA PRO A 650 10.30 5.51 -21.62
C PRO A 650 11.08 4.45 -22.40
N HIS A 651 11.14 4.63 -23.71
CA HIS A 651 12.00 3.83 -24.60
C HIS A 651 11.69 2.32 -24.70
N GLN A 652 10.45 1.89 -24.39
CA GLN A 652 10.06 0.49 -24.52
C GLN A 652 10.12 -0.02 -25.97
N ASN A 653 9.77 0.84 -26.92
CA ASN A 653 9.79 0.53 -28.34
C ASN A 653 10.46 1.67 -29.12
N LYS A 654 11.13 1.33 -30.21
CA LYS A 654 11.81 2.29 -31.07
C LYS A 654 11.49 1.97 -32.52
N VAL A 655 11.17 3.01 -33.31
CA VAL A 655 10.79 2.92 -34.72
C VAL A 655 11.44 4.06 -35.49
N ILE A 656 12.00 3.76 -36.68
CA ILE A 656 12.49 4.77 -37.59
C ILE A 656 11.29 5.34 -38.37
N VAL A 657 11.15 6.66 -38.37
CA VAL A 657 10.05 7.37 -39.02
C VAL A 657 10.57 8.49 -39.93
N ASN A 658 9.77 8.82 -40.93
CA ASN A 658 10.06 9.90 -41.87
C ASN A 658 9.16 11.11 -41.58
N LEU A 659 9.75 12.21 -41.17
CA LEU A 659 9.09 13.50 -41.01
C LEU A 659 9.32 14.35 -42.26
N LYS A 660 8.24 14.93 -42.81
CA LYS A 660 8.32 15.90 -43.89
C LYS A 660 8.65 17.29 -43.37
N ALA A 661 9.25 18.12 -44.20
CA ALA A 661 9.44 19.53 -43.88
C ALA A 661 8.10 20.19 -43.54
N GLY A 662 8.06 20.95 -42.46
CA GLY A 662 6.84 21.55 -41.94
C GLY A 662 6.09 20.66 -40.94
N LYS A 663 4.78 20.72 -40.98
CA LYS A 663 3.88 20.12 -39.95
C LYS A 663 3.57 18.66 -40.27
N ASN A 664 3.85 17.78 -39.36
CA ASN A 664 3.54 16.35 -39.43
C ASN A 664 2.51 16.00 -38.32
N ALA A 665 1.39 15.41 -38.76
CA ALA A 665 0.36 14.96 -37.84
C ALA A 665 0.80 13.65 -37.16
N VAL A 666 0.76 13.60 -35.86
CA VAL A 666 0.96 12.39 -35.05
C VAL A 666 -0.34 12.06 -34.37
N LEU A 667 -0.85 10.87 -34.60
CA LEU A 667 -2.02 10.31 -33.91
C LEU A 667 -1.61 9.04 -33.19
N ALA A 668 -1.96 8.91 -31.93
CA ALA A 668 -1.78 7.70 -31.15
C ALA A 668 -3.14 7.20 -30.68
N LYS A 669 -3.39 5.91 -30.80
CA LYS A 669 -4.47 5.17 -30.14
C LYS A 669 -3.87 4.39 -29.00
N VAL A 670 -4.39 4.57 -27.80
CA VAL A 670 -3.86 3.92 -26.61
C VAL A 670 -4.97 3.14 -25.92
N GLU A 671 -4.76 1.84 -25.75
CA GLU A 671 -5.69 0.98 -25.05
C GLU A 671 -5.45 0.99 -23.54
N ASN A 672 -6.50 0.73 -22.77
CA ASN A 672 -6.44 0.45 -21.37
C ASN A 672 -7.36 -0.74 -21.03
N ILE A 673 -6.75 -1.87 -20.71
CA ILE A 673 -7.45 -3.03 -20.18
C ILE A 673 -7.95 -2.71 -18.76
N GLY A 674 -7.12 -2.03 -17.95
CA GLY A 674 -7.44 -1.58 -16.61
C GLY A 674 -6.25 -0.90 -15.92
N ALA A 675 -6.45 -0.40 -14.69
CA ALA A 675 -5.44 0.29 -13.87
C ALA A 675 -4.90 1.59 -14.50
N ASN A 676 -3.57 1.69 -14.74
CA ASN A 676 -2.96 2.88 -15.29
C ASN A 676 -3.27 3.03 -16.79
N TRP A 677 -3.24 4.24 -17.32
CA TRP A 677 -3.49 4.54 -18.74
C TRP A 677 -2.54 5.62 -19.22
N GLN A 678 -1.45 5.24 -19.89
CA GLN A 678 -0.31 6.12 -20.09
C GLN A 678 0.34 5.96 -21.46
N LEU A 679 0.91 7.07 -21.96
CA LEU A 679 1.69 7.11 -23.19
C LEU A 679 2.96 7.95 -22.99
N TYR A 680 4.11 7.40 -23.40
CA TYR A 680 5.35 8.11 -23.65
C TYR A 680 5.61 8.15 -25.14
N LEU A 681 6.00 9.31 -25.68
CA LEU A 681 6.45 9.44 -27.06
C LEU A 681 7.51 10.54 -27.16
N ALA A 682 8.62 10.23 -27.84
CA ALA A 682 9.73 11.15 -28.05
C ALA A 682 10.41 10.87 -29.38
N PHE A 683 11.06 11.89 -29.93
CA PHE A 683 11.88 11.78 -31.16
C PHE A 683 13.34 12.02 -30.82
N GLN A 684 14.25 11.26 -31.44
CA GLN A 684 15.68 11.45 -31.28
C GLN A 684 16.08 12.78 -32.00
N ASP A 685 16.25 13.80 -31.18
CA ASP A 685 16.52 15.18 -31.62
C ASP A 685 17.49 15.87 -30.66
N PRO A 686 18.78 15.48 -30.67
CA PRO A 686 19.79 16.01 -29.76
C PRO A 686 19.99 17.54 -29.89
N ASN A 687 19.67 18.08 -31.05
CA ASN A 687 19.83 19.51 -31.32
C ASN A 687 18.56 20.33 -31.07
N ARG A 688 17.46 19.68 -30.63
CA ARG A 688 16.18 20.33 -30.33
C ARG A 688 15.60 21.14 -31.48
N VAL A 689 15.74 20.65 -32.69
CA VAL A 689 15.25 21.32 -33.92
C VAL A 689 13.77 21.03 -34.22
N LEU A 690 13.25 19.92 -33.71
CA LEU A 690 11.84 19.58 -33.78
C LEU A 690 11.04 20.40 -32.79
N ARG A 691 9.89 20.91 -33.20
CA ARG A 691 8.93 21.62 -32.36
C ARG A 691 7.61 20.89 -32.33
N TYR A 692 6.84 21.06 -31.26
CA TYR A 692 5.51 20.48 -31.13
C TYR A 692 4.44 21.56 -31.13
N SER A 693 3.26 21.22 -31.65
CA SER A 693 2.10 22.12 -31.69
C SER A 693 0.83 21.28 -31.59
N ASN A 694 -0.19 21.80 -30.96
CA ASN A 694 -1.54 21.24 -30.97
C ASN A 694 -2.49 22.00 -31.94
N GLU A 695 -1.94 23.00 -32.69
CA GLU A 695 -2.68 23.83 -33.65
C GLU A 695 -2.14 23.66 -35.06
#